data_d6180c3b885839b9ef33ddb9430de73c
#
_entry.id   d6180c3b885839b9ef33ddb9430de73c
#
_cell.length_a   1.000
_cell.length_b   1.000
_cell.length_c   1.000
_cell.angle_alpha   90.00
_cell.angle_beta   90.00
_cell.angle_gamma   90.00
#
_symmetry.space_group_name_H-M   'P 1'
#
loop_
_entity.id
_entity.type
_entity.pdbx_description
1 polymer ?
#
loop_
_entity_poly.entity_id
_entity_poly.type
_entity_poly.pdbx_seq_one_letter_code
_entity_poly.pdbx_strand_id
1 'polypeptide(L)'
;MTEVDLPPETDDQARWLNRAKTFLIGKPRDLQDHSVYEHLSLIAFLAWVGLGADGLSSSCYGPSEAFHALGEHSFLAIFLALATVGTVFIISACYSHIIEEFPSGGGGYLVASKLLGRRAGLLSGCALMVDYVLTITVSIAAAGDALFGFFGKDWLLFGFNPDQTKLLAETGFIVMLVILNLRGVKESVMALMPVFLLFLITHALMIAGSLVLDIGATGQVITKVADEVRLSIADPEIGLWGMLALLLHAYSLGAGTYTGIEAVSNSMAVMREPRVATGKRTMTYMAISLSLTAGGLMLAYLLLGIHGTAEKTMNHVLTETFMSKLGWDTNAFGKSFVLATMISEGALLIVAAQAGFIGGPRALANMARDSWVPHWFANMSERLATHNGIVLLGASALIALWATGGNVSKLVIMYSINVFITFALSMIGMCAFWWQKRSTDPIWKKRFALFAFGAVLCSLILVVTVYVKFIEGGWLTLLVTGACFGLCELIYRYYGKVSQKLRFLDAVLSDLPVMGQPNYTDPDPDLPTAAVMVGGYGGLGIHTIYHALSTWHGYYKNLIFISVGVIDSGNFKGASTLEELQRHTENSLNKYVELAQKLGMQSTAFMSIGTDAVDELEHLCREVKQQFPNVVFFAGQLVFQREQWYQRLLHNRTAYSIERRLHWAGLPIMILPNRVK
;
A
#
# COMPACT_ATOMS: atom_id res chain seq x y z
N MET A 1 -42.79 -14.90 -35.14
CA MET A 1 -41.90 -15.82 -34.48
C MET A 1 -41.97 -15.50 -32.99
N THR A 2 -42.46 -16.43 -32.22
CA THR A 2 -42.85 -16.31 -30.81
C THR A 2 -41.69 -15.85 -29.97
N GLU A 3 -41.91 -14.82 -29.15
CA GLU A 3 -41.07 -14.47 -28.02
C GLU A 3 -40.81 -15.73 -27.17
N VAL A 4 -39.56 -16.13 -27.13
CA VAL A 4 -39.14 -17.15 -26.15
C VAL A 4 -38.93 -16.38 -24.85
N ASP A 5 -39.97 -16.43 -23.99
CA ASP A 5 -39.83 -16.07 -22.58
C ASP A 5 -38.74 -16.95 -21.97
N LEU A 6 -37.57 -16.33 -21.75
CA LEU A 6 -36.49 -16.97 -20.97
C LEU A 6 -36.98 -17.09 -19.53
N PRO A 7 -36.85 -18.27 -18.90
CA PRO A 7 -37.25 -18.43 -17.52
C PRO A 7 -36.46 -17.51 -16.61
N PRO A 8 -37.07 -16.93 -15.55
CA PRO A 8 -36.36 -16.09 -14.60
C PRO A 8 -35.23 -16.89 -13.97
N GLU A 9 -34.08 -16.26 -13.84
CA GLU A 9 -32.88 -16.84 -13.21
C GLU A 9 -33.22 -17.55 -11.91
N THR A 10 -33.33 -18.87 -11.96
CA THR A 10 -33.48 -19.75 -10.80
C THR A 10 -32.09 -20.24 -10.37
N ASP A 11 -31.19 -19.32 -10.04
CA ASP A 11 -30.00 -19.68 -9.29
C ASP A 11 -30.02 -18.97 -7.93
N ASP A 12 -30.71 -19.57 -6.98
CA ASP A 12 -30.76 -19.11 -5.59
C ASP A 12 -29.36 -19.05 -4.98
N GLN A 13 -28.40 -19.86 -5.46
CA GLN A 13 -27.01 -19.81 -5.07
C GLN A 13 -26.32 -18.54 -5.58
N ALA A 14 -26.56 -18.14 -6.84
CA ALA A 14 -25.98 -16.90 -7.39
C ALA A 14 -26.59 -15.66 -6.70
N ARG A 15 -27.88 -15.68 -6.40
CA ARG A 15 -28.54 -14.62 -5.61
C ARG A 15 -28.02 -14.55 -4.19
N TRP A 16 -27.81 -15.68 -3.54
CA TRP A 16 -27.25 -15.72 -2.19
C TRP A 16 -25.79 -15.21 -2.17
N LEU A 17 -24.94 -15.64 -3.11
CA LEU A 17 -23.56 -15.18 -3.26
C LEU A 17 -23.50 -13.68 -3.54
N ASN A 18 -24.37 -13.16 -4.40
CA ASN A 18 -24.45 -11.72 -4.67
C ASN A 18 -24.95 -10.93 -3.44
N ARG A 19 -25.91 -11.46 -2.69
CA ARG A 19 -26.35 -10.86 -1.42
C ARG A 19 -25.26 -10.91 -0.37
N ALA A 20 -24.52 -12.01 -0.25
CA ALA A 20 -23.38 -12.13 0.65
C ALA A 20 -22.23 -11.20 0.23
N LYS A 21 -21.91 -11.11 -1.07
CA LYS A 21 -20.96 -10.14 -1.63
C LYS A 21 -21.37 -8.70 -1.30
N THR A 22 -22.63 -8.34 -1.54
CA THR A 22 -23.15 -7.00 -1.26
C THR A 22 -23.20 -6.70 0.24
N PHE A 23 -23.50 -7.69 1.07
CA PHE A 23 -23.47 -7.54 2.53
C PHE A 23 -22.03 -7.37 3.06
N LEU A 24 -21.07 -8.19 2.58
CA LEU A 24 -19.68 -8.15 3.02
C LEU A 24 -18.89 -6.98 2.42
N ILE A 25 -19.08 -6.67 1.14
CA ILE A 25 -18.27 -5.69 0.39
C ILE A 25 -19.02 -4.36 0.19
N GLY A 26 -20.37 -4.38 0.18
CA GLY A 26 -21.25 -3.22 -0.06
C GLY A 26 -21.63 -3.05 -1.54
N LYS A 27 -22.48 -2.04 -1.81
CA LYS A 27 -22.98 -1.75 -3.17
C LYS A 27 -21.90 -1.07 -4.03
N PRO A 28 -21.90 -1.25 -5.38
CA PRO A 28 -21.05 -0.49 -6.30
C PRO A 28 -21.21 1.02 -6.11
N ARG A 29 -20.14 1.79 -6.38
CA ARG A 29 -20.17 3.25 -6.35
C ARG A 29 -20.43 3.79 -7.74
N ASP A 30 -21.25 4.82 -7.84
CA ASP A 30 -21.49 5.52 -9.09
C ASP A 30 -20.26 6.39 -9.43
N LEU A 31 -19.64 6.11 -10.58
CA LEU A 31 -18.46 6.81 -11.06
C LEU A 31 -18.77 8.20 -11.62
N GLN A 32 -20.04 8.50 -11.93
CA GLN A 32 -20.47 9.79 -12.44
C GLN A 32 -20.81 10.78 -11.32
N ASP A 33 -20.95 10.30 -10.08
CA ASP A 33 -21.23 11.14 -8.92
C ASP A 33 -19.97 11.88 -8.43
N HIS A 34 -19.89 13.18 -8.75
CA HIS A 34 -18.79 14.05 -8.30
C HIS A 34 -18.64 14.10 -6.78
N SER A 35 -19.69 13.88 -6.00
CA SER A 35 -19.64 13.85 -4.53
C SER A 35 -18.79 12.70 -4.00
N VAL A 36 -18.68 11.60 -4.75
CA VAL A 36 -17.81 10.46 -4.39
C VAL A 36 -16.34 10.89 -4.32
N TYR A 37 -15.91 11.82 -5.18
CA TYR A 37 -14.53 12.28 -5.26
C TYR A 37 -14.17 13.32 -4.19
N GLU A 38 -15.07 14.27 -3.90
CA GLU A 38 -14.87 15.26 -2.82
C GLU A 38 -14.77 14.58 -1.47
N HIS A 39 -15.52 13.53 -1.30
CA HIS A 39 -15.58 12.75 -0.09
C HIS A 39 -14.36 11.81 0.12
N LEU A 40 -13.53 11.56 -0.87
CA LEU A 40 -12.32 10.72 -0.79
C LEU A 40 -11.08 11.49 -0.32
N SER A 41 -11.11 12.83 -0.23
CA SER A 41 -9.96 13.65 0.13
C SER A 41 -9.93 13.97 1.63
N LEU A 42 -8.74 13.86 2.24
CA LEU A 42 -8.50 14.10 3.66
C LEU A 42 -7.89 15.48 3.90
N ILE A 43 -8.47 16.25 4.83
CA ILE A 43 -7.83 17.44 5.40
C ILE A 43 -6.64 17.02 6.28
N ALA A 44 -5.70 17.95 6.55
CA ALA A 44 -4.46 17.64 7.26
C ALA A 44 -4.69 16.96 8.63
N PHE A 45 -5.72 17.35 9.38
CA PHE A 45 -6.05 16.75 10.66
C PHE A 45 -6.54 15.28 10.51
N LEU A 46 -7.47 15.03 9.58
CA LEU A 46 -7.96 13.67 9.33
C LEU A 46 -6.88 12.77 8.69
N ALA A 47 -6.02 13.35 7.87
CA ALA A 47 -4.87 12.65 7.33
C ALA A 47 -3.85 12.28 8.43
N TRP A 48 -3.65 13.15 9.42
CA TRP A 48 -2.85 12.83 10.60
C TRP A 48 -3.49 11.73 11.45
N VAL A 49 -4.80 11.74 11.66
CA VAL A 49 -5.49 10.62 12.33
C VAL A 49 -5.35 9.31 11.58
N GLY A 50 -5.56 9.32 10.26
CA GLY A 50 -5.60 8.08 9.46
C GLY A 50 -4.23 7.54 9.04
N LEU A 51 -3.28 8.41 8.73
CA LEU A 51 -1.95 8.03 8.25
C LEU A 51 -0.87 8.24 9.32
N GLY A 52 -1.02 9.28 10.15
CA GLY A 52 -0.10 9.54 11.26
C GLY A 52 -0.27 8.56 12.42
N ALA A 53 -1.40 7.85 12.48
CA ALA A 53 -1.58 6.73 13.42
C ALA A 53 -0.52 5.64 13.24
N ASP A 54 -0.09 5.37 12.01
CA ASP A 54 0.98 4.44 11.70
C ASP A 54 2.31 4.86 12.35
N GLY A 55 2.73 6.12 12.17
CA GLY A 55 3.90 6.63 12.85
C GLY A 55 3.77 6.64 14.38
N LEU A 56 2.61 7.06 14.91
CA LEU A 56 2.38 7.12 16.36
C LEU A 56 2.32 5.73 17.02
N SER A 57 1.74 4.74 16.35
CA SER A 57 1.67 3.38 16.86
C SER A 57 3.05 2.76 17.10
N SER A 58 4.05 3.18 16.33
CA SER A 58 5.44 2.73 16.54
C SER A 58 5.99 3.15 17.89
N SER A 59 5.43 4.20 18.55
CA SER A 59 5.76 4.58 19.91
C SER A 59 5.28 3.58 20.97
N CYS A 60 4.34 2.70 20.62
CA CYS A 60 3.83 1.69 21.56
C CYS A 60 4.82 0.53 21.79
N TYR A 61 5.70 0.26 20.81
CA TYR A 61 6.67 -0.84 20.92
C TYR A 61 8.13 -0.40 20.69
N GLY A 62 8.40 0.56 19.81
CA GLY A 62 9.77 0.97 19.49
C GLY A 62 10.57 1.50 20.67
N PRO A 63 10.06 2.48 21.45
CA PRO A 63 10.73 2.97 22.65
C PRO A 63 10.97 1.91 23.69
N SER A 64 10.04 0.96 23.89
CA SER A 64 10.18 -0.13 24.86
C SER A 64 11.28 -1.10 24.45
N GLU A 65 11.37 -1.49 23.18
CA GLU A 65 12.44 -2.35 22.65
C GLU A 65 13.83 -1.67 22.80
N ALA A 66 13.90 -0.37 22.47
CA ALA A 66 15.11 0.42 22.61
C ALA A 66 15.55 0.54 24.07
N PHE A 67 14.62 0.84 24.98
CA PHE A 67 14.91 1.00 26.40
C PHE A 67 15.30 -0.35 27.05
N HIS A 68 14.60 -1.42 26.69
CA HIS A 68 14.91 -2.76 27.18
C HIS A 68 16.32 -3.21 26.79
N ALA A 69 16.80 -2.83 25.61
CA ALA A 69 18.15 -3.14 25.15
C ALA A 69 19.26 -2.45 25.93
N LEU A 70 18.97 -1.38 26.66
CA LEU A 70 19.94 -0.73 27.55
C LEU A 70 20.25 -1.56 28.82
N GLY A 71 19.36 -2.46 29.20
CA GLY A 71 19.50 -3.30 30.37
C GLY A 71 19.77 -2.47 31.65
N GLU A 72 20.87 -2.75 32.33
CA GLU A 72 21.30 -2.02 33.54
C GLU A 72 21.77 -0.59 33.27
N HIS A 73 22.08 -0.24 32.00
CA HIS A 73 22.57 1.08 31.60
C HIS A 73 21.43 2.02 31.18
N SER A 74 20.30 1.96 31.88
CA SER A 74 19.09 2.76 31.61
C SER A 74 19.36 4.28 31.60
N PHE A 75 20.40 4.76 32.25
CA PHE A 75 20.84 6.16 32.20
C PHE A 75 21.16 6.67 30.80
N LEU A 76 21.51 5.79 29.85
CA LEU A 76 21.72 6.14 28.44
C LEU A 76 20.42 6.50 27.70
N ALA A 77 19.24 6.27 28.31
CA ALA A 77 17.95 6.56 27.70
C ALA A 77 17.76 8.04 27.30
N ILE A 78 18.40 8.98 28.03
CA ILE A 78 18.37 10.40 27.67
C ILE A 78 19.00 10.64 26.28
N PHE A 79 20.17 10.05 26.03
CA PHE A 79 20.87 10.16 24.74
C PHE A 79 20.10 9.45 23.65
N LEU A 80 19.52 8.30 23.97
CA LEU A 80 18.67 7.53 23.07
C LEU A 80 17.42 8.30 22.67
N ALA A 81 16.73 8.94 23.61
CA ALA A 81 15.56 9.79 23.38
C ALA A 81 15.90 10.99 22.48
N LEU A 82 17.02 11.69 22.76
CA LEU A 82 17.48 12.81 21.95
C LEU A 82 17.84 12.38 20.51
N ALA A 83 18.53 11.24 20.36
CA ALA A 83 18.87 10.69 19.04
C ALA A 83 17.60 10.30 18.26
N THR A 84 16.63 9.68 18.95
CA THR A 84 15.33 9.31 18.34
C THR A 84 14.57 10.55 17.87
N VAL A 85 14.39 11.54 18.72
CA VAL A 85 13.70 12.81 18.37
C VAL A 85 14.41 13.50 17.21
N GLY A 86 15.74 13.60 17.25
CA GLY A 86 16.54 14.20 16.17
C GLY A 86 16.32 13.49 14.83
N THR A 87 16.32 12.16 14.85
CA THR A 87 16.11 11.33 13.64
C THR A 87 14.70 11.51 13.07
N VAL A 88 13.65 11.51 13.91
CA VAL A 88 12.28 11.77 13.47
C VAL A 88 12.17 13.12 12.74
N PHE A 89 12.75 14.19 13.30
CA PHE A 89 12.72 15.51 12.66
C PHE A 89 13.51 15.55 11.34
N ILE A 90 14.68 14.91 11.28
CA ILE A 90 15.51 14.87 10.06
C ILE A 90 14.77 14.12 8.94
N ILE A 91 14.25 12.92 9.22
CA ILE A 91 13.53 12.11 8.24
C ILE A 91 12.27 12.85 7.79
N SER A 92 11.48 13.40 8.72
CA SER A 92 10.26 14.16 8.40
C SER A 92 10.54 15.42 7.58
N ALA A 93 11.64 16.13 7.84
CA ALA A 93 12.06 17.27 7.03
C ALA A 93 12.41 16.84 5.60
N CYS A 94 13.16 15.74 5.44
CA CYS A 94 13.46 15.17 4.14
C CYS A 94 12.18 14.79 3.37
N TYR A 95 11.26 14.07 4.01
CA TYR A 95 10.00 13.67 3.37
C TYR A 95 9.08 14.85 3.05
N SER A 96 9.08 15.93 3.86
CA SER A 96 8.38 17.17 3.55
C SER A 96 8.87 17.80 2.23
N HIS A 97 10.16 17.66 1.91
CA HIS A 97 10.72 18.13 0.64
C HIS A 97 10.52 17.13 -0.51
N ILE A 98 10.44 15.82 -0.22
CA ILE A 98 10.01 14.82 -1.22
C ILE A 98 8.57 15.11 -1.66
N ILE A 99 7.67 15.43 -0.75
CA ILE A 99 6.28 15.82 -1.05
C ILE A 99 6.20 17.03 -1.99
N GLU A 100 7.09 18.01 -1.85
CA GLU A 100 7.15 19.18 -2.76
C GLU A 100 7.49 18.78 -4.20
N GLU A 101 8.46 17.89 -4.40
CA GLU A 101 8.97 17.51 -5.72
C GLU A 101 8.13 16.37 -6.35
N PHE A 102 7.45 15.56 -5.51
CA PHE A 102 6.63 14.42 -5.94
C PHE A 102 5.20 14.47 -5.38
N PRO A 103 4.39 15.47 -5.77
CA PRO A 103 3.05 15.67 -5.21
C PRO A 103 2.02 14.60 -5.61
N SER A 104 2.34 13.76 -6.59
CA SER A 104 1.49 12.63 -7.01
C SER A 104 1.51 11.45 -6.04
N GLY A 105 2.40 11.46 -5.03
CA GLY A 105 2.60 10.33 -4.14
C GLY A 105 3.49 9.25 -4.75
N GLY A 106 3.53 8.08 -4.11
CA GLY A 106 4.39 6.96 -4.54
C GLY A 106 5.70 6.84 -3.77
N GLY A 107 5.98 7.80 -2.87
CA GLY A 107 7.03 7.75 -1.85
C GLY A 107 8.37 7.19 -2.31
N GLY A 108 8.94 6.32 -1.47
CA GLY A 108 10.28 5.76 -1.71
C GLY A 108 10.42 4.97 -3.02
N TYR A 109 9.40 4.22 -3.43
CA TYR A 109 9.41 3.49 -4.70
C TYR A 109 9.57 4.44 -5.90
N LEU A 110 8.71 5.46 -5.98
CA LEU A 110 8.71 6.39 -7.12
C LEU A 110 10.01 7.22 -7.17
N VAL A 111 10.47 7.71 -6.02
CA VAL A 111 11.73 8.46 -5.88
C VAL A 111 12.92 7.62 -6.35
N ALA A 112 13.05 6.40 -5.82
CA ALA A 112 14.14 5.50 -6.21
C ALA A 112 14.07 5.12 -7.70
N SER A 113 12.88 4.82 -8.23
CA SER A 113 12.69 4.45 -9.64
C SER A 113 13.09 5.58 -10.60
N LYS A 114 12.66 6.81 -10.32
CA LYS A 114 12.91 7.96 -11.20
C LYS A 114 14.33 8.49 -11.10
N LEU A 115 14.93 8.46 -9.90
CA LEU A 115 16.21 9.16 -9.64
C LEU A 115 17.42 8.22 -9.65
N LEU A 116 17.27 6.97 -9.20
CA LEU A 116 18.34 5.96 -9.14
C LEU A 116 18.19 4.87 -10.21
N GLY A 117 17.07 4.86 -10.89
CA GLY A 117 16.78 3.89 -11.95
C GLY A 117 15.94 2.70 -11.51
N ARG A 118 15.50 1.93 -12.50
CA ARG A 118 14.45 0.91 -12.35
C ARG A 118 14.74 -0.15 -11.29
N ARG A 119 16.01 -0.64 -11.18
CA ARG A 119 16.36 -1.69 -10.21
C ARG A 119 16.42 -1.18 -8.79
N ALA A 120 16.88 0.05 -8.55
CA ALA A 120 16.83 0.68 -7.25
C ALA A 120 15.37 0.90 -6.81
N GLY A 121 14.50 1.33 -7.75
CA GLY A 121 13.06 1.39 -7.53
C GLY A 121 12.47 0.02 -7.16
N LEU A 122 12.83 -1.03 -7.89
CA LEU A 122 12.37 -2.38 -7.57
C LEU A 122 12.77 -2.81 -6.16
N LEU A 123 14.03 -2.57 -5.75
CA LEU A 123 14.50 -2.89 -4.40
C LEU A 123 13.68 -2.14 -3.34
N SER A 124 13.48 -0.82 -3.55
CA SER A 124 12.64 0.00 -2.67
C SER A 124 11.19 -0.49 -2.64
N GLY A 125 10.62 -0.88 -3.78
CA GLY A 125 9.26 -1.41 -3.89
C GLY A 125 9.09 -2.74 -3.16
N CYS A 126 10.03 -3.67 -3.32
CA CYS A 126 10.01 -4.96 -2.61
C CYS A 126 10.16 -4.77 -1.10
N ALA A 127 11.11 -3.91 -0.67
CA ALA A 127 11.29 -3.58 0.73
C ALA A 127 10.01 -2.97 1.33
N LEU A 128 9.38 -2.03 0.61
CA LEU A 128 8.13 -1.38 1.03
C LEU A 128 6.95 -2.37 1.10
N MET A 129 6.87 -3.34 0.19
CA MET A 129 5.82 -4.37 0.23
C MET A 129 5.95 -5.29 1.44
N VAL A 130 7.18 -5.74 1.74
CA VAL A 130 7.46 -6.55 2.95
C VAL A 130 7.21 -5.72 4.19
N ASP A 131 7.59 -4.45 4.18
CA ASP A 131 7.33 -3.49 5.25
C ASP A 131 5.83 -3.36 5.58
N TYR A 132 4.96 -3.15 4.59
CA TYR A 132 3.51 -3.09 4.81
C TYR A 132 2.92 -4.38 5.37
N VAL A 133 3.39 -5.55 4.93
CA VAL A 133 2.97 -6.84 5.51
C VAL A 133 3.35 -6.90 6.97
N LEU A 134 4.57 -6.52 7.31
CA LEU A 134 5.08 -6.54 8.68
C LEU A 134 4.43 -5.45 9.55
N THR A 135 4.11 -4.26 8.99
CA THR A 135 3.33 -3.21 9.68
C THR A 135 1.98 -3.74 10.13
N ILE A 136 1.24 -4.41 9.24
CA ILE A 136 -0.05 -5.02 9.58
C ILE A 136 0.15 -6.04 10.70
N THR A 137 1.13 -6.91 10.57
CA THR A 137 1.34 -8.03 11.50
C THR A 137 1.82 -7.56 12.87
N VAL A 138 2.85 -6.67 12.91
CA VAL A 138 3.40 -6.12 14.16
C VAL A 138 2.34 -5.33 14.92
N SER A 139 1.59 -4.48 14.21
CA SER A 139 0.57 -3.65 14.85
C SER A 139 -0.54 -4.49 15.47
N ILE A 140 -0.99 -5.55 14.79
CA ILE A 140 -2.02 -6.44 15.36
C ILE A 140 -1.47 -7.29 16.50
N ALA A 141 -0.23 -7.80 16.40
CA ALA A 141 0.41 -8.54 17.49
C ALA A 141 0.62 -7.67 18.74
N ALA A 142 1.11 -6.43 18.55
CA ALA A 142 1.28 -5.49 19.66
C ALA A 142 -0.06 -5.06 20.27
N ALA A 143 -1.13 -4.93 19.46
CA ALA A 143 -2.49 -4.72 19.97
C ALA A 143 -2.96 -5.91 20.82
N GLY A 144 -2.64 -7.13 20.39
CA GLY A 144 -2.87 -8.34 21.17
C GLY A 144 -2.14 -8.28 22.53
N ASP A 145 -0.86 -7.93 22.54
CA ASP A 145 -0.08 -7.79 23.78
C ASP A 145 -0.66 -6.74 24.72
N ALA A 146 -1.07 -5.58 24.21
CA ALA A 146 -1.66 -4.52 25.00
C ALA A 146 -3.02 -4.92 25.61
N LEU A 147 -3.87 -5.61 24.85
CA LEU A 147 -5.21 -5.99 25.28
C LEU A 147 -5.21 -7.26 26.16
N PHE A 148 -4.39 -8.25 25.82
CA PHE A 148 -4.32 -9.51 26.57
C PHE A 148 -3.45 -9.41 27.83
N GLY A 149 -2.65 -8.35 28.00
CA GLY A 149 -1.87 -8.09 29.21
C GLY A 149 -2.69 -7.89 30.49
N PHE A 150 -4.03 -7.74 30.38
CA PHE A 150 -4.93 -7.74 31.55
C PHE A 150 -5.30 -9.13 32.06
N PHE A 151 -5.11 -10.16 31.22
CA PHE A 151 -5.52 -11.51 31.54
C PHE A 151 -4.29 -12.32 31.99
N GLY A 152 -4.39 -12.96 33.15
CA GLY A 152 -3.32 -13.87 33.61
C GLY A 152 -3.17 -15.08 32.69
N LYS A 153 -2.15 -15.91 32.94
CA LYS A 153 -1.84 -17.08 32.11
C LYS A 153 -2.65 -18.35 32.44
N ASP A 154 -3.43 -18.33 33.52
CA ASP A 154 -4.07 -19.52 34.07
C ASP A 154 -5.55 -19.68 33.69
N TRP A 155 -5.94 -19.25 32.50
CA TRP A 155 -7.32 -19.38 32.02
C TRP A 155 -7.39 -20.13 30.67
N LEU A 156 -8.52 -20.79 30.47
CA LEU A 156 -8.85 -21.48 29.20
C LEU A 156 -10.16 -20.92 28.66
N LEU A 157 -10.16 -20.52 27.40
CA LEU A 157 -11.36 -20.12 26.69
C LEU A 157 -11.65 -21.12 25.56
N PHE A 158 -12.77 -21.82 25.64
CA PHE A 158 -13.14 -22.87 24.67
C PHE A 158 -12.06 -23.96 24.48
N GLY A 159 -11.23 -24.22 25.49
CA GLY A 159 -10.15 -25.21 25.42
C GLY A 159 -8.81 -24.67 24.87
N PHE A 160 -8.73 -23.39 24.51
CA PHE A 160 -7.51 -22.72 24.08
C PHE A 160 -6.82 -22.04 25.25
N ASN A 161 -5.49 -22.12 25.28
CA ASN A 161 -4.68 -21.38 26.24
C ASN A 161 -4.63 -19.87 25.86
N PRO A 162 -4.13 -18.96 26.74
CA PRO A 162 -4.08 -17.52 26.49
C PRO A 162 -3.36 -17.15 25.19
N ASP A 163 -2.21 -17.77 24.90
CA ASP A 163 -1.42 -17.48 23.70
C ASP A 163 -2.15 -17.91 22.42
N GLN A 164 -2.84 -19.05 22.45
CA GLN A 164 -3.67 -19.50 21.32
C GLN A 164 -4.89 -18.61 21.12
N THR A 165 -5.53 -18.19 22.22
CA THR A 165 -6.69 -17.29 22.16
C THR A 165 -6.29 -15.93 21.62
N LYS A 166 -5.15 -15.40 22.05
CA LYS A 166 -4.55 -14.16 21.54
C LYS A 166 -4.32 -14.27 20.02
N LEU A 167 -3.63 -15.34 19.58
CA LEU A 167 -3.33 -15.55 18.15
C LEU A 167 -4.61 -15.68 17.29
N LEU A 168 -5.66 -16.31 17.81
CA LEU A 168 -6.96 -16.39 17.14
C LEU A 168 -7.65 -15.04 17.06
N ALA A 169 -7.59 -14.23 18.12
CA ALA A 169 -8.13 -12.87 18.14
C ALA A 169 -7.39 -11.98 17.13
N GLU A 170 -6.05 -12.03 17.10
CA GLU A 170 -5.20 -11.33 16.13
C GLU A 170 -5.53 -11.72 14.68
N THR A 171 -5.73 -13.04 14.45
CA THR A 171 -6.21 -13.55 13.15
C THR A 171 -7.56 -12.93 12.77
N GLY A 172 -8.51 -12.90 13.73
CA GLY A 172 -9.82 -12.29 13.55
C GLY A 172 -9.74 -10.79 13.20
N PHE A 173 -8.84 -10.04 13.84
CA PHE A 173 -8.61 -8.62 13.54
C PHE A 173 -8.06 -8.41 12.13
N ILE A 174 -7.08 -9.20 11.68
CA ILE A 174 -6.57 -9.11 10.31
C ILE A 174 -7.68 -9.39 9.28
N VAL A 175 -8.46 -10.46 9.49
CA VAL A 175 -9.59 -10.79 8.60
C VAL A 175 -10.63 -9.67 8.59
N MET A 176 -10.97 -9.11 9.73
CA MET A 176 -11.88 -7.96 9.85
C MET A 176 -11.35 -6.76 9.07
N LEU A 177 -10.07 -6.43 9.20
CA LEU A 177 -9.45 -5.33 8.46
C LEU A 177 -9.43 -5.58 6.95
N VAL A 178 -9.18 -6.81 6.49
CA VAL A 178 -9.31 -7.16 5.07
C VAL A 178 -10.72 -6.85 4.57
N ILE A 179 -11.76 -7.31 5.28
CA ILE A 179 -13.16 -7.08 4.90
C ILE A 179 -13.49 -5.58 4.88
N LEU A 180 -13.06 -4.82 5.90
CA LEU A 180 -13.28 -3.37 5.98
C LEU A 180 -12.61 -2.63 4.82
N ASN A 181 -11.37 -3.02 4.45
CA ASN A 181 -10.66 -2.40 3.34
C ASN A 181 -11.25 -2.74 1.97
N LEU A 182 -11.81 -3.94 1.81
CA LEU A 182 -12.56 -4.31 0.61
C LEU A 182 -13.84 -3.47 0.46
N ARG A 183 -14.43 -2.98 1.56
CA ARG A 183 -15.58 -2.05 1.55
C ARG A 183 -15.22 -0.62 1.17
N GLY A 184 -13.98 -0.20 1.38
CA GLY A 184 -13.48 1.13 1.05
C GLY A 184 -12.99 1.93 2.26
N VAL A 185 -11.88 2.61 2.08
CA VAL A 185 -11.00 3.20 3.11
C VAL A 185 -11.63 4.32 3.95
N LYS A 186 -12.62 5.05 3.43
CA LYS A 186 -13.05 6.31 4.04
C LYS A 186 -13.85 6.16 5.33
N GLU A 187 -14.66 5.14 5.40
CA GLU A 187 -15.56 4.93 6.54
C GLU A 187 -14.79 4.63 7.85
N SER A 188 -13.51 4.24 7.74
CA SER A 188 -12.68 3.87 8.89
C SER A 188 -12.05 5.06 9.62
N VAL A 189 -11.54 6.08 8.93
CA VAL A 189 -10.77 7.18 9.55
C VAL A 189 -11.62 8.00 10.54
N MET A 190 -12.87 8.31 10.21
CA MET A 190 -13.75 9.08 11.12
C MET A 190 -14.16 8.27 12.35
N ALA A 191 -14.39 6.97 12.20
CA ALA A 191 -14.71 6.08 13.31
C ALA A 191 -13.52 5.88 14.27
N LEU A 192 -12.31 6.03 13.78
CA LEU A 192 -11.08 5.83 14.52
C LEU A 192 -10.59 7.09 15.25
N MET A 193 -11.08 8.28 14.86
CA MET A 193 -10.68 9.56 15.44
C MET A 193 -10.83 9.63 16.97
N PRO A 194 -11.94 9.19 17.59
CA PRO A 194 -12.08 9.23 19.05
C PRO A 194 -11.00 8.41 19.78
N VAL A 195 -10.66 7.25 19.23
CA VAL A 195 -9.62 6.36 19.78
C VAL A 195 -8.24 7.00 19.68
N PHE A 196 -7.93 7.58 18.53
CA PHE A 196 -6.68 8.31 18.29
C PHE A 196 -6.51 9.47 19.27
N LEU A 197 -7.56 10.27 19.49
CA LEU A 197 -7.55 11.36 20.45
C LEU A 197 -7.42 10.87 21.89
N LEU A 198 -8.10 9.78 22.24
CA LEU A 198 -7.98 9.17 23.58
C LEU A 198 -6.54 8.72 23.83
N PHE A 199 -5.90 8.07 22.87
CA PHE A 199 -4.48 7.69 22.96
C PHE A 199 -3.59 8.91 23.21
N LEU A 200 -3.74 9.97 22.42
CA LEU A 200 -2.94 11.19 22.59
C LEU A 200 -3.13 11.82 23.96
N ILE A 201 -4.37 11.90 24.44
CA ILE A 201 -4.69 12.53 25.73
C ILE A 201 -4.09 11.68 26.88
N THR A 202 -4.32 10.37 26.87
CA THR A 202 -3.82 9.49 27.95
C THR A 202 -2.29 9.47 28.00
N HIS A 203 -1.62 9.37 26.85
CA HIS A 203 -0.16 9.37 26.80
C HIS A 203 0.43 10.75 27.10
N ALA A 204 -0.18 11.84 26.66
CA ALA A 204 0.27 13.19 27.02
C ALA A 204 0.14 13.44 28.52
N LEU A 205 -0.96 13.01 29.15
CA LEU A 205 -1.14 13.10 30.60
C LEU A 205 -0.12 12.24 31.35
N MET A 206 0.12 11.03 30.90
CA MET A 206 1.09 10.10 31.52
C MET A 206 2.52 10.65 31.39
N ILE A 207 2.94 11.07 30.20
CA ILE A 207 4.29 11.62 29.96
C ILE A 207 4.48 12.92 30.72
N ALA A 208 3.58 13.89 30.57
CA ALA A 208 3.67 15.19 31.25
C ALA A 208 3.58 15.01 32.78
N GLY A 209 2.66 14.15 33.23
CA GLY A 209 2.50 13.84 34.64
C GLY A 209 3.75 13.18 35.25
N SER A 210 4.38 12.23 34.56
CA SER A 210 5.62 11.61 34.99
C SER A 210 6.78 12.63 35.13
N LEU A 211 6.88 13.56 34.18
CA LEU A 211 7.87 14.65 34.23
C LEU A 211 7.61 15.62 35.37
N VAL A 212 6.34 15.92 35.67
CA VAL A 212 5.94 16.86 36.74
C VAL A 212 6.11 16.24 38.12
N LEU A 213 5.74 14.95 38.29
CA LEU A 213 5.86 14.25 39.58
C LEU A 213 7.30 14.17 40.06
N ASP A 214 8.25 13.99 39.16
CA ASP A 214 9.66 13.86 39.51
C ASP A 214 10.47 15.16 39.19
N ILE A 215 9.81 16.32 39.05
CA ILE A 215 10.47 17.59 38.74
C ILE A 215 11.49 17.99 39.83
N GLY A 216 11.19 17.68 41.10
CA GLY A 216 12.11 17.89 42.21
C GLY A 216 13.30 16.90 42.21
N ALA A 217 13.13 15.72 41.63
CA ALA A 217 14.16 14.71 41.50
C ALA A 217 14.98 14.82 40.19
N THR A 218 14.50 15.64 39.21
CA THR A 218 15.14 15.77 37.90
C THR A 218 16.62 16.18 38.00
N GLY A 219 16.94 17.10 38.92
CA GLY A 219 18.33 17.51 39.19
C GLY A 219 19.18 16.35 39.71
N GLN A 220 18.62 15.51 40.58
CA GLN A 220 19.29 14.31 41.12
C GLN A 220 19.45 13.23 40.04
N VAL A 221 18.43 13.06 39.16
CA VAL A 221 18.52 12.13 38.04
C VAL A 221 19.62 12.57 37.04
N ILE A 222 19.70 13.85 36.71
CA ILE A 222 20.77 14.37 35.83
C ILE A 222 22.15 14.18 36.44
N THR A 223 22.33 14.47 37.72
CA THR A 223 23.60 14.24 38.41
C THR A 223 23.96 12.74 38.49
N LYS A 224 23.00 11.89 38.81
CA LYS A 224 23.16 10.44 38.79
C LYS A 224 23.57 9.92 37.42
N VAL A 225 22.89 10.36 36.36
CA VAL A 225 23.23 10.02 34.96
C VAL A 225 24.66 10.47 34.64
N ALA A 226 25.05 11.68 35.02
CA ALA A 226 26.39 12.20 34.76
C ALA A 226 27.47 11.39 35.49
N ASP A 227 27.18 10.96 36.71
CA ASP A 227 28.10 10.12 37.52
C ASP A 227 28.17 8.69 36.94
N GLU A 228 27.05 8.08 36.57
CA GLU A 228 27.03 6.77 35.94
C GLU A 228 27.74 6.77 34.57
N VAL A 229 27.59 7.82 33.74
CA VAL A 229 28.38 8.02 32.53
C VAL A 229 29.87 8.10 32.80
N ARG A 230 30.29 8.86 33.82
CA ARG A 230 31.71 8.98 34.19
C ARG A 230 32.27 7.63 34.69
N LEU A 231 31.54 6.92 35.53
CA LEU A 231 31.92 5.60 36.03
C LEU A 231 32.04 4.58 34.89
N SER A 232 31.07 4.54 33.96
CA SER A 232 31.10 3.62 32.83
C SER A 232 32.22 3.94 31.83
N ILE A 233 32.60 5.23 31.64
CA ILE A 233 33.75 5.60 30.83
C ILE A 233 35.06 5.15 31.50
N ALA A 234 35.13 5.21 32.84
CA ALA A 234 36.32 4.79 33.60
C ALA A 234 36.42 3.26 33.74
N ASP A 235 35.36 2.51 33.49
CA ASP A 235 35.34 1.05 33.56
C ASP A 235 36.19 0.44 32.44
N PRO A 236 37.20 -0.39 32.73
CA PRO A 236 38.04 -1.04 31.71
C PRO A 236 37.29 -2.02 30.80
N GLU A 237 36.15 -2.59 31.25
CA GLU A 237 35.37 -3.55 30.47
C GLU A 237 34.40 -2.86 29.49
N ILE A 238 33.86 -1.70 29.86
CA ILE A 238 32.87 -0.96 29.05
C ILE A 238 33.54 0.16 28.26
N GLY A 239 34.09 1.13 28.98
CA GLY A 239 34.69 2.31 28.39
C GLY A 239 33.79 3.13 27.50
N LEU A 240 34.33 4.17 26.88
CA LEU A 240 33.54 4.99 25.93
C LEU A 240 33.06 4.21 24.72
N TRP A 241 33.86 3.29 24.19
CA TRP A 241 33.49 2.51 23.00
C TRP A 241 32.41 1.48 23.30
N GLY A 242 32.42 0.83 24.47
CA GLY A 242 31.37 -0.08 24.90
C GLY A 242 30.02 0.64 25.08
N MET A 243 30.05 1.84 25.71
CA MET A 243 28.85 2.67 25.84
C MET A 243 28.28 3.10 24.48
N LEU A 244 29.13 3.52 23.54
CA LEU A 244 28.69 3.87 22.19
C LEU A 244 28.13 2.66 21.46
N ALA A 245 28.76 1.49 21.60
CA ALA A 245 28.26 0.24 21.01
C ALA A 245 26.89 -0.14 21.59
N LEU A 246 26.70 -0.04 22.92
CA LEU A 246 25.44 -0.29 23.60
C LEU A 246 24.35 0.70 23.15
N LEU A 247 24.69 1.98 23.07
CA LEU A 247 23.76 3.01 22.58
C LEU A 247 23.35 2.75 21.13
N LEU A 248 24.29 2.38 20.26
CA LEU A 248 24.02 2.03 18.87
C LEU A 248 23.17 0.75 18.76
N HIS A 249 23.43 -0.24 19.62
CA HIS A 249 22.64 -1.46 19.71
C HIS A 249 21.19 -1.14 20.11
N ALA A 250 20.98 -0.42 21.20
CA ALA A 250 19.67 -0.01 21.68
C ALA A 250 18.94 0.86 20.66
N TYR A 251 19.65 1.78 20.02
CA TYR A 251 19.12 2.63 18.95
C TYR A 251 18.67 1.81 17.72
N SER A 252 19.42 0.75 17.36
CA SER A 252 19.07 -0.18 16.30
C SER A 252 17.80 -1.00 16.64
N LEU A 253 17.65 -1.44 17.88
CA LEU A 253 16.43 -2.16 18.33
C LEU A 253 15.21 -1.23 18.33
N GLY A 254 15.41 0.05 18.68
CA GLY A 254 14.39 1.08 18.57
C GLY A 254 14.09 1.58 17.16
N ALA A 255 14.76 1.06 16.14
CA ALA A 255 14.61 1.51 14.75
C ALA A 255 13.17 1.36 14.20
N GLY A 256 12.35 0.49 14.80
CA GLY A 256 10.92 0.40 14.53
C GLY A 256 10.14 1.69 14.83
N THR A 257 10.64 2.56 15.70
CA THR A 257 9.99 3.85 16.03
C THR A 257 9.86 4.80 14.84
N TYR A 258 10.71 4.67 13.81
CA TYR A 258 10.72 5.60 12.65
C TYR A 258 9.80 5.17 11.53
N THR A 259 9.16 4.04 11.64
CA THR A 259 8.25 3.51 10.61
C THR A 259 6.99 4.34 10.54
N GLY A 260 6.35 4.33 9.36
CA GLY A 260 5.14 5.10 9.11
C GLY A 260 5.35 6.59 8.79
N ILE A 261 6.58 7.13 8.95
CA ILE A 261 6.86 8.53 8.56
C ILE A 261 6.65 8.73 7.06
N GLU A 262 6.97 7.74 6.24
CA GLU A 262 6.77 7.78 4.79
C GLU A 262 5.30 7.64 4.36
N ALA A 263 4.41 7.16 5.22
CA ALA A 263 3.00 6.90 4.89
C ALA A 263 2.30 8.15 4.33
N VAL A 264 2.62 9.35 4.83
CA VAL A 264 2.12 10.62 4.31
C VAL A 264 2.56 10.85 2.87
N SER A 265 3.84 10.63 2.55
CA SER A 265 4.38 10.77 1.19
C SER A 265 3.83 9.73 0.23
N ASN A 266 3.66 8.49 0.69
CA ASN A 266 3.08 7.40 -0.09
C ASN A 266 1.59 7.64 -0.43
N SER A 267 0.88 8.38 0.43
CA SER A 267 -0.57 8.58 0.36
C SER A 267 -1.00 9.97 -0.11
N MET A 268 -0.14 10.72 -0.78
CA MET A 268 -0.44 12.08 -1.27
C MET A 268 -1.69 12.16 -2.16
N ALA A 269 -2.05 11.08 -2.85
CA ALA A 269 -3.22 11.03 -3.72
C ALA A 269 -4.56 11.23 -2.97
N VAL A 270 -4.62 10.89 -1.65
CA VAL A 270 -5.83 11.09 -0.82
C VAL A 270 -5.84 12.43 -0.09
N MET A 271 -4.83 13.27 -0.24
CA MET A 271 -4.78 14.58 0.39
C MET A 271 -5.69 15.58 -0.33
N ARG A 272 -6.38 16.40 0.47
CA ARG A 272 -7.19 17.51 -0.03
C ARG A 272 -6.31 18.58 -0.67
N GLU A 273 -6.79 19.18 -1.76
CA GLU A 273 -6.12 20.32 -2.40
C GLU A 273 -6.07 21.54 -1.44
N PRO A 274 -4.94 22.27 -1.40
CA PRO A 274 -3.68 22.03 -2.10
C PRO A 274 -2.87 20.90 -1.43
N ARG A 275 -2.64 19.80 -2.16
CA ARG A 275 -2.08 18.53 -1.62
C ARG A 275 -0.75 18.71 -0.91
N VAL A 276 0.17 19.47 -1.50
CA VAL A 276 1.51 19.72 -0.92
C VAL A 276 1.41 20.38 0.44
N ALA A 277 0.59 21.44 0.56
CA ALA A 277 0.41 22.14 1.83
C ALA A 277 -0.25 21.25 2.89
N THR A 278 -1.28 20.49 2.49
CA THR A 278 -1.96 19.52 3.35
C THR A 278 -1.01 18.42 3.81
N GLY A 279 -0.24 17.81 2.90
CA GLY A 279 0.73 16.78 3.23
C GLY A 279 1.85 17.27 4.16
N LYS A 280 2.38 18.47 3.95
CA LYS A 280 3.40 19.06 4.82
C LYS A 280 2.88 19.34 6.23
N ARG A 281 1.65 19.84 6.37
CA ARG A 281 1.01 20.04 7.69
C ARG A 281 0.80 18.70 8.39
N THR A 282 0.32 17.69 7.68
CA THR A 282 0.18 16.33 8.22
C THR A 282 1.52 15.77 8.70
N MET A 283 2.58 15.93 7.91
CA MET A 283 3.95 15.51 8.27
C MET A 283 4.44 16.23 9.54
N THR A 284 4.16 17.54 9.67
CA THR A 284 4.55 18.31 10.86
C THR A 284 3.80 17.81 12.11
N TYR A 285 2.49 17.58 12.00
CA TYR A 285 1.71 17.04 13.13
C TYR A 285 2.22 15.68 13.56
N MET A 286 2.53 14.82 12.61
CA MET A 286 3.07 13.48 12.86
C MET A 286 4.46 13.56 13.51
N ALA A 287 5.38 14.37 12.97
CA ALA A 287 6.72 14.51 13.53
C ALA A 287 6.71 15.00 14.97
N ILE A 288 5.89 16.02 15.28
CA ILE A 288 5.79 16.56 16.63
C ILE A 288 5.18 15.52 17.57
N SER A 289 4.04 14.92 17.20
CA SER A 289 3.38 13.93 18.06
C SER A 289 4.25 12.70 18.30
N LEU A 290 4.88 12.16 17.26
CA LEU A 290 5.79 11.01 17.39
C LEU A 290 7.02 11.34 18.26
N SER A 291 7.63 12.52 18.06
CA SER A 291 8.79 12.95 18.87
C SER A 291 8.42 13.09 20.35
N LEU A 292 7.25 13.69 20.64
CA LEU A 292 6.78 13.86 22.02
C LEU A 292 6.41 12.52 22.67
N THR A 293 5.74 11.61 21.94
CA THR A 293 5.38 10.31 22.50
C THR A 293 6.60 9.41 22.66
N ALA A 294 7.39 9.18 21.60
CA ALA A 294 8.53 8.25 21.68
C ALA A 294 9.62 8.75 22.62
N GLY A 295 10.05 10.01 22.49
CA GLY A 295 11.03 10.59 23.37
C GLY A 295 10.55 10.74 24.81
N GLY A 296 9.29 11.14 24.98
CA GLY A 296 8.64 11.30 26.29
C GLY A 296 8.49 9.97 27.04
N LEU A 297 8.12 8.89 26.33
CA LEU A 297 8.02 7.53 26.93
C LEU A 297 9.37 7.04 27.41
N MET A 298 10.45 7.18 26.63
CA MET A 298 11.80 6.79 27.04
C MET A 298 12.25 7.55 28.29
N LEU A 299 11.96 8.86 28.38
CA LEU A 299 12.24 9.65 29.56
C LEU A 299 11.37 9.24 30.75
N ALA A 300 10.07 8.95 30.55
CA ALA A 300 9.18 8.48 31.60
C ALA A 300 9.60 7.12 32.14
N TYR A 301 10.06 6.18 31.29
CA TYR A 301 10.63 4.90 31.73
C TYR A 301 11.83 5.12 32.65
N LEU A 302 12.74 6.01 32.28
CA LEU A 302 13.92 6.33 33.09
C LEU A 302 13.54 6.95 34.43
N LEU A 303 12.68 7.99 34.43
CA LEU A 303 12.29 8.73 35.62
C LEU A 303 11.53 7.87 36.62
N LEU A 304 10.64 7.02 36.16
CA LEU A 304 9.86 6.13 37.03
C LEU A 304 10.54 4.80 37.34
N GLY A 305 11.74 4.55 36.79
CA GLY A 305 12.49 3.33 36.99
C GLY A 305 11.77 2.08 36.47
N ILE A 306 11.19 2.18 35.27
CA ILE A 306 10.40 1.09 34.68
C ILE A 306 11.33 -0.03 34.19
N HIS A 307 11.00 -1.24 34.56
CA HIS A 307 11.66 -2.45 34.06
C HIS A 307 10.65 -3.35 33.35
N GLY A 308 11.07 -3.94 32.23
CA GLY A 308 10.22 -4.85 31.46
C GLY A 308 9.84 -6.09 32.28
N THR A 309 8.59 -6.52 32.15
CA THR A 309 8.08 -7.76 32.71
C THR A 309 7.68 -8.71 31.59
N ALA A 310 7.70 -10.02 31.83
CA ALA A 310 7.35 -11.02 30.82
C ALA A 310 5.84 -11.05 30.46
N GLU A 311 5.01 -10.37 31.25
CA GLU A 311 3.54 -10.48 31.18
C GLU A 311 2.85 -9.21 30.68
N LYS A 312 3.49 -8.05 30.85
CA LYS A 312 2.91 -6.74 30.54
C LYS A 312 3.84 -5.93 29.65
N THR A 313 3.27 -5.16 28.72
CA THR A 313 4.06 -4.18 27.96
C THR A 313 4.65 -3.11 28.90
N MET A 314 5.76 -2.50 28.51
CA MET A 314 6.38 -1.43 29.31
C MET A 314 5.43 -0.25 29.53
N ASN A 315 4.59 0.08 28.54
CA ASN A 315 3.57 1.13 28.67
C ASN A 315 2.52 0.77 29.72
N HIS A 316 2.14 -0.51 29.83
CA HIS A 316 1.23 -0.99 30.87
C HIS A 316 1.84 -0.79 32.25
N VAL A 317 3.08 -1.26 32.45
CA VAL A 317 3.82 -1.11 33.71
C VAL A 317 4.02 0.36 34.05
N LEU A 318 4.36 1.20 33.05
CA LEU A 318 4.50 2.64 33.23
C LEU A 318 3.19 3.29 33.74
N THR A 319 2.05 2.93 33.12
CA THR A 319 0.76 3.50 33.48
C THR A 319 0.33 3.08 34.89
N GLU A 320 0.54 1.81 35.26
CA GLU A 320 0.28 1.34 36.65
C GLU A 320 1.17 2.04 37.66
N THR A 321 2.47 2.15 37.38
CA THR A 321 3.43 2.84 38.26
C THR A 321 3.12 4.32 38.41
N PHE A 322 2.70 4.98 37.33
CA PHE A 322 2.26 6.38 37.35
C PHE A 322 1.04 6.57 38.25
N MET A 323 0.02 5.69 38.14
CA MET A 323 -1.17 5.75 39.01
C MET A 323 -0.83 5.44 40.47
N SER A 324 0.09 4.52 40.71
CA SER A 324 0.56 4.17 42.07
C SER A 324 1.29 5.34 42.73
N LYS A 325 2.17 6.06 41.98
CA LYS A 325 2.83 7.28 42.50
C LYS A 325 1.87 8.40 42.86
N LEU A 326 0.72 8.48 42.17
CA LEU A 326 -0.36 9.42 42.50
C LEU A 326 -1.23 8.95 43.68
N GLY A 327 -1.06 7.72 44.17
CA GLY A 327 -1.89 7.12 45.19
C GLY A 327 -3.29 6.74 44.68
N TRP A 328 -3.45 6.53 43.37
CA TRP A 328 -4.73 6.25 42.74
C TRP A 328 -4.87 4.81 42.20
N ASP A 329 -3.86 3.96 42.44
CA ASP A 329 -3.81 2.55 42.00
C ASP A 329 -4.99 1.72 42.52
N THR A 330 -5.46 1.99 43.74
CA THR A 330 -6.58 1.28 44.38
C THR A 330 -7.94 1.85 43.98
N ASN A 331 -8.00 3.10 43.53
CA ASN A 331 -9.21 3.83 43.20
C ASN A 331 -9.80 3.39 41.83
N ALA A 332 -11.13 3.48 41.71
CA ALA A 332 -11.81 3.20 40.44
C ALA A 332 -11.29 4.09 39.28
N PHE A 333 -10.94 5.34 39.57
CA PHE A 333 -10.37 6.26 38.58
C PHE A 333 -9.03 5.78 38.02
N GLY A 334 -8.08 5.39 38.89
CA GLY A 334 -6.78 4.92 38.43
C GLY A 334 -6.87 3.63 37.60
N LYS A 335 -7.70 2.67 38.05
CA LYS A 335 -7.97 1.45 37.29
C LYS A 335 -8.60 1.74 35.91
N SER A 336 -9.55 2.68 35.88
CA SER A 336 -10.18 3.11 34.63
C SER A 336 -9.21 3.83 33.72
N PHE A 337 -8.25 4.62 34.24
CA PHE A 337 -7.22 5.27 33.45
C PHE A 337 -6.26 4.26 32.82
N VAL A 338 -5.79 3.26 33.59
CA VAL A 338 -4.96 2.17 33.05
C VAL A 338 -5.70 1.44 31.94
N LEU A 339 -6.96 1.06 32.19
CA LEU A 339 -7.77 0.37 31.19
C LEU A 339 -8.00 1.23 29.93
N ALA A 340 -8.34 2.50 30.08
CA ALA A 340 -8.55 3.42 28.96
C ALA A 340 -7.27 3.64 28.14
N THR A 341 -6.10 3.74 28.81
CA THR A 341 -4.81 3.89 28.15
C THR A 341 -4.49 2.66 27.32
N MET A 342 -4.58 1.47 27.88
CA MET A 342 -4.27 0.22 27.17
C MET A 342 -5.27 -0.10 26.04
N ILE A 343 -6.56 0.16 26.26
CA ILE A 343 -7.57 0.03 25.18
C ILE A 343 -7.29 1.02 24.06
N SER A 344 -6.93 2.26 24.38
CA SER A 344 -6.60 3.28 23.37
C SER A 344 -5.32 2.91 22.60
N GLU A 345 -4.33 2.33 23.26
CA GLU A 345 -3.10 1.82 22.64
C GLU A 345 -3.40 0.66 21.70
N GLY A 346 -4.09 -0.37 22.18
CA GLY A 346 -4.47 -1.53 21.35
C GLY A 346 -5.33 -1.13 20.13
N ALA A 347 -6.27 -0.22 20.36
CA ALA A 347 -7.10 0.27 19.26
C ALA A 347 -6.32 1.16 18.26
N LEU A 348 -5.38 2.00 18.74
CA LEU A 348 -4.49 2.76 17.84
C LEU A 348 -3.63 1.82 16.98
N LEU A 349 -3.12 0.74 17.56
CA LEU A 349 -2.34 -0.27 16.83
C LEU A 349 -3.17 -0.96 15.74
N ILE A 350 -4.45 -1.27 16.01
CA ILE A 350 -5.37 -1.81 14.99
C ILE A 350 -5.57 -0.77 13.85
N VAL A 351 -5.66 0.53 14.20
CA VAL A 351 -5.73 1.61 13.22
C VAL A 351 -4.46 1.71 12.39
N ALA A 352 -3.30 1.54 13.00
CA ALA A 352 -2.02 1.57 12.30
C ALA A 352 -1.91 0.42 11.29
N ALA A 353 -2.38 -0.78 11.63
CA ALA A 353 -2.49 -1.87 10.68
C ALA A 353 -3.32 -1.50 9.42
N GLN A 354 -4.33 -0.62 9.60
CA GLN A 354 -5.12 -0.07 8.49
C GLN A 354 -4.26 0.72 7.48
N ALA A 355 -3.24 1.46 7.95
CA ALA A 355 -2.34 2.21 7.07
C ALA A 355 -1.61 1.31 6.08
N GLY A 356 -1.21 0.10 6.51
CA GLY A 356 -0.62 -0.92 5.64
C GLY A 356 -1.56 -1.35 4.51
N PHE A 357 -2.85 -1.50 4.78
CA PHE A 357 -3.87 -1.80 3.77
C PHE A 357 -4.20 -0.61 2.84
N ILE A 358 -3.89 0.62 3.23
CA ILE A 358 -4.05 1.80 2.37
C ILE A 358 -2.83 1.98 1.45
N GLY A 359 -1.64 1.91 2.01
CA GLY A 359 -0.38 2.19 1.32
C GLY A 359 0.10 1.04 0.43
N GLY A 360 0.08 -0.19 0.97
CA GLY A 360 0.63 -1.36 0.32
C GLY A 360 0.00 -1.70 -1.02
N PRO A 361 -1.35 -1.79 -1.14
CA PRO A 361 -1.98 -2.10 -2.42
C PRO A 361 -1.71 -1.04 -3.50
N ARG A 362 -1.52 0.24 -3.12
CA ARG A 362 -1.13 1.31 -4.05
C ARG A 362 0.30 1.19 -4.53
N ALA A 363 1.22 0.86 -3.62
CA ALA A 363 2.61 0.58 -3.99
C ALA A 363 2.68 -0.60 -4.97
N LEU A 364 1.93 -1.68 -4.70
CA LEU A 364 1.81 -2.85 -5.56
C LEU A 364 1.22 -2.49 -6.93
N ALA A 365 0.20 -1.64 -6.97
CA ALA A 365 -0.40 -1.17 -8.22
C ALA A 365 0.59 -0.33 -9.06
N ASN A 366 1.40 0.51 -8.42
CA ASN A 366 2.48 1.23 -9.11
C ASN A 366 3.52 0.27 -9.69
N MET A 367 3.92 -0.76 -8.95
CA MET A 367 4.81 -1.81 -9.43
C MET A 367 4.18 -2.62 -10.58
N ALA A 368 2.87 -2.85 -10.55
CA ALA A 368 2.14 -3.53 -11.62
C ALA A 368 2.14 -2.74 -12.94
N ARG A 369 1.97 -1.42 -12.87
CA ARG A 369 2.08 -0.53 -14.04
C ARG A 369 3.47 -0.53 -14.65
N ASP A 370 4.50 -0.60 -13.81
CA ASP A 370 5.88 -0.70 -14.26
C ASP A 370 6.27 -2.15 -14.68
N SER A 371 5.29 -3.07 -14.72
CA SER A 371 5.44 -4.47 -15.14
C SER A 371 6.34 -5.32 -14.22
N TRP A 372 6.56 -4.92 -12.98
CA TRP A 372 7.29 -5.71 -12.00
C TRP A 372 6.47 -6.84 -11.39
N VAL A 373 5.16 -6.67 -11.32
CA VAL A 373 4.19 -7.67 -10.85
C VAL A 373 3.05 -7.78 -11.86
N PRO A 374 2.20 -8.81 -11.78
CA PRO A 374 1.08 -8.96 -12.71
C PRO A 374 0.18 -7.73 -12.79
N HIS A 375 -0.19 -7.31 -14.00
CA HIS A 375 -0.94 -6.07 -14.25
C HIS A 375 -2.32 -6.03 -13.56
N TRP A 376 -2.93 -7.17 -13.28
CA TRP A 376 -4.22 -7.24 -12.57
C TRP A 376 -4.17 -6.72 -11.12
N PHE A 377 -2.97 -6.50 -10.54
CA PHE A 377 -2.83 -5.78 -9.26
C PHE A 377 -3.09 -4.27 -9.38
N ALA A 378 -3.05 -3.71 -10.59
CA ALA A 378 -3.38 -2.31 -10.83
C ALA A 378 -4.89 -2.07 -10.93
N ASN A 379 -5.69 -3.10 -11.24
CA ASN A 379 -7.12 -2.97 -11.44
C ASN A 379 -7.84 -2.60 -10.14
N MET A 380 -8.83 -1.72 -10.26
CA MET A 380 -9.72 -1.34 -9.15
C MET A 380 -10.99 -2.19 -9.20
N SER A 381 -11.60 -2.40 -8.05
CA SER A 381 -12.93 -3.00 -7.95
C SER A 381 -14.03 -1.93 -8.13
N GLU A 382 -15.28 -2.36 -8.28
CA GLU A 382 -16.49 -1.50 -8.34
C GLU A 382 -16.62 -0.50 -7.17
N ARG A 383 -15.85 -0.71 -6.09
CA ARG A 383 -15.78 0.19 -4.94
C ARG A 383 -14.55 1.09 -4.93
N LEU A 384 -13.81 1.15 -6.02
CA LEU A 384 -12.56 1.89 -6.17
C LEU A 384 -11.46 1.44 -5.17
N ALA A 385 -11.45 0.16 -4.80
CA ALA A 385 -10.43 -0.47 -3.97
C ALA A 385 -9.57 -1.43 -4.80
N THR A 386 -8.28 -1.49 -4.49
CA THR A 386 -7.33 -2.44 -5.11
C THR A 386 -7.46 -3.82 -4.47
N HIS A 387 -8.52 -4.52 -4.82
CA HIS A 387 -8.99 -5.76 -4.20
C HIS A 387 -7.89 -6.83 -4.07
N ASN A 388 -7.21 -7.12 -5.18
CA ASN A 388 -6.19 -8.17 -5.22
C ASN A 388 -4.99 -7.86 -4.32
N GLY A 389 -4.60 -6.58 -4.24
CA GLY A 389 -3.53 -6.13 -3.36
C GLY A 389 -3.90 -6.27 -1.88
N ILE A 390 -5.13 -5.91 -1.50
CA ILE A 390 -5.63 -6.06 -0.12
C ILE A 390 -5.63 -7.53 0.29
N VAL A 391 -6.13 -8.43 -0.55
CA VAL A 391 -6.16 -9.88 -0.25
C VAL A 391 -4.75 -10.45 -0.14
N LEU A 392 -3.83 -10.08 -1.04
CA LEU A 392 -2.44 -10.53 -0.99
C LEU A 392 -1.76 -10.10 0.33
N LEU A 393 -1.89 -8.82 0.71
CA LEU A 393 -1.28 -8.30 1.93
C LEU A 393 -1.88 -8.94 3.19
N GLY A 394 -3.20 -9.10 3.24
CA GLY A 394 -3.87 -9.78 4.35
C GLY A 394 -3.44 -11.23 4.50
N ALA A 395 -3.39 -11.99 3.40
CA ALA A 395 -2.90 -13.37 3.41
C ALA A 395 -1.43 -13.45 3.83
N SER A 396 -0.58 -12.55 3.34
CA SER A 396 0.83 -12.50 3.72
C SER A 396 1.01 -12.13 5.20
N ALA A 397 0.20 -11.19 5.71
CA ALA A 397 0.21 -10.81 7.13
C ALA A 397 -0.24 -11.98 8.04
N LEU A 398 -1.25 -12.75 7.64
CA LEU A 398 -1.67 -13.95 8.36
C LEU A 398 -0.55 -15.00 8.37
N ILE A 399 0.13 -15.23 7.25
CA ILE A 399 1.28 -16.15 7.19
C ILE A 399 2.39 -15.68 8.13
N ALA A 400 2.74 -14.38 8.12
CA ALA A 400 3.75 -13.83 9.00
C ALA A 400 3.36 -13.93 10.48
N LEU A 401 2.09 -13.66 10.81
CA LEU A 401 1.55 -13.79 12.18
C LEU A 401 1.69 -15.22 12.70
N TRP A 402 1.24 -16.20 11.93
CA TRP A 402 1.32 -17.62 12.35
C TRP A 402 2.75 -18.14 12.37
N ALA A 403 3.61 -17.72 11.44
CA ALA A 403 5.02 -18.11 11.40
C ALA A 403 5.81 -17.60 12.63
N THR A 404 5.45 -16.43 13.14
CA THR A 404 6.11 -15.81 14.32
C THR A 404 5.39 -16.13 15.64
N GLY A 405 4.18 -16.71 15.58
CA GLY A 405 3.31 -16.93 16.74
C GLY A 405 2.84 -15.64 17.40
N GLY A 406 2.76 -14.53 16.64
CA GLY A 406 2.39 -13.21 17.17
C GLY A 406 3.44 -12.59 18.10
N ASN A 407 4.71 -12.98 17.98
CA ASN A 407 5.79 -12.43 18.82
C ASN A 407 6.26 -11.08 18.26
N VAL A 408 5.97 -10.00 18.99
CA VAL A 408 6.26 -8.61 18.58
C VAL A 408 7.75 -8.37 18.37
N SER A 409 8.62 -8.83 19.31
CA SER A 409 10.07 -8.58 19.20
C SER A 409 10.67 -9.20 17.94
N LYS A 410 10.27 -10.43 17.55
CA LYS A 410 10.69 -11.05 16.28
C LYS A 410 10.22 -10.26 15.08
N LEU A 411 8.98 -9.79 15.09
CA LEU A 411 8.40 -9.00 14.02
C LEU A 411 9.09 -7.62 13.86
N VAL A 412 9.41 -6.95 14.98
CA VAL A 412 10.13 -5.65 14.97
C VAL A 412 11.55 -5.80 14.41
N ILE A 413 12.23 -6.92 14.68
CA ILE A 413 13.54 -7.23 14.10
C ILE A 413 13.43 -7.27 12.56
N MET A 414 12.44 -7.97 12.04
CA MET A 414 12.22 -8.11 10.59
C MET A 414 11.81 -6.80 9.92
N TYR A 415 11.06 -5.98 10.59
CA TYR A 415 10.42 -4.76 10.10
C TYR A 415 11.42 -3.64 9.83
N SER A 416 12.28 -3.33 10.78
CA SER A 416 13.17 -2.15 10.76
C SER A 416 14.17 -2.14 9.59
N ILE A 417 14.63 -3.30 9.09
CA ILE A 417 15.58 -3.40 7.98
C ILE A 417 14.99 -2.82 6.69
N ASN A 418 13.75 -3.21 6.35
CA ASN A 418 13.11 -2.80 5.10
C ASN A 418 12.79 -1.30 5.06
N VAL A 419 12.38 -0.72 6.18
CA VAL A 419 12.13 0.71 6.31
C VAL A 419 13.39 1.51 5.98
N PHE A 420 14.54 1.13 6.58
CA PHE A 420 15.78 1.86 6.33
C PHE A 420 16.37 1.61 4.93
N ILE A 421 16.10 0.48 4.28
CA ILE A 421 16.39 0.32 2.84
C ILE A 421 15.63 1.38 2.02
N THR A 422 14.35 1.56 2.29
CA THR A 422 13.50 2.52 1.58
C THR A 422 13.91 3.96 1.86
N PHE A 423 14.20 4.30 3.13
CA PHE A 423 14.69 5.63 3.52
C PHE A 423 16.03 5.96 2.88
N ALA A 424 17.02 5.07 2.98
CA ALA A 424 18.34 5.28 2.40
C ALA A 424 18.26 5.51 0.88
N LEU A 425 17.51 4.67 0.15
CA LEU A 425 17.33 4.82 -1.29
C LEU A 425 16.64 6.13 -1.65
N SER A 426 15.63 6.55 -0.88
CA SER A 426 14.94 7.82 -1.09
C SER A 426 15.86 9.01 -0.88
N MET A 427 16.64 9.02 0.20
CA MET A 427 17.57 10.11 0.51
C MET A 427 18.71 10.19 -0.51
N ILE A 428 19.31 9.05 -0.89
CA ILE A 428 20.36 8.98 -1.94
C ILE A 428 19.79 9.46 -3.28
N GLY A 429 18.57 9.06 -3.64
CA GLY A 429 17.88 9.52 -4.84
C GLY A 429 17.74 11.05 -4.86
N MET A 430 17.28 11.63 -3.75
CA MET A 430 17.15 13.08 -3.64
C MET A 430 18.51 13.81 -3.64
N CYS A 431 19.58 13.20 -3.12
CA CYS A 431 20.93 13.74 -3.28
C CYS A 431 21.30 13.83 -4.77
N ALA A 432 21.07 12.77 -5.55
CA ALA A 432 21.32 12.78 -6.98
C ALA A 432 20.49 13.85 -7.71
N PHE A 433 19.22 14.01 -7.33
CA PHE A 433 18.33 15.02 -7.88
C PHE A 433 18.83 16.45 -7.64
N TRP A 434 19.17 16.80 -6.39
CA TRP A 434 19.68 18.14 -6.06
C TRP A 434 21.07 18.40 -6.64
N TRP A 435 21.90 17.37 -6.78
CA TRP A 435 23.17 17.48 -7.49
C TRP A 435 22.99 17.80 -8.97
N GLN A 436 21.99 17.22 -9.62
CA GLN A 436 21.65 17.55 -11.01
C GLN A 436 21.12 18.98 -11.16
N LYS A 437 20.35 19.48 -10.18
CA LYS A 437 19.82 20.86 -10.14
C LYS A 437 20.84 21.92 -9.69
N ARG A 438 22.10 21.58 -9.49
CA ARG A 438 23.13 22.50 -8.94
C ARG A 438 23.35 23.78 -9.74
N SER A 439 23.07 23.79 -11.04
CA SER A 439 23.23 24.94 -11.93
C SER A 439 21.95 25.77 -12.10
N THR A 440 20.81 25.26 -11.71
CA THR A 440 19.49 25.86 -11.99
C THR A 440 18.81 26.42 -10.75
N ASP A 441 19.07 25.87 -9.57
CA ASP A 441 18.39 26.26 -8.33
C ASP A 441 19.40 26.82 -7.29
N PRO A 442 19.23 28.06 -6.81
CA PRO A 442 20.14 28.65 -5.84
C PRO A 442 20.10 27.99 -4.45
N ILE A 443 19.01 27.30 -4.12
CA ILE A 443 18.79 26.65 -2.81
C ILE A 443 19.40 25.25 -2.76
N TRP A 444 19.92 24.73 -3.88
CA TRP A 444 20.40 23.35 -4.01
C TRP A 444 21.36 22.91 -2.91
N LYS A 445 22.29 23.79 -2.46
CA LYS A 445 23.27 23.44 -1.42
C LYS A 445 22.62 23.07 -0.09
N LYS A 446 21.60 23.85 0.35
CA LYS A 446 20.89 23.59 1.60
C LYS A 446 20.10 22.29 1.51
N ARG A 447 19.40 22.08 0.40
CA ARG A 447 18.62 20.87 0.14
C ARG A 447 19.51 19.65 0.03
N PHE A 448 20.60 19.73 -0.73
CA PHE A 448 21.58 18.66 -0.87
C PHE A 448 22.20 18.29 0.50
N ALA A 449 22.60 19.27 1.31
CA ALA A 449 23.16 19.00 2.64
C ALA A 449 22.18 18.28 3.57
N LEU A 450 20.90 18.67 3.56
CA LEU A 450 19.86 18.00 4.34
C LEU A 450 19.70 16.52 3.90
N PHE A 451 19.56 16.27 2.60
CA PHE A 451 19.42 14.92 2.08
C PHE A 451 20.69 14.08 2.21
N ALA A 452 21.87 14.69 2.06
CA ALA A 452 23.15 14.00 2.29
C ALA A 452 23.30 13.56 3.75
N PHE A 453 22.95 14.44 4.69
CA PHE A 453 22.92 14.08 6.12
C PHE A 453 21.91 12.97 6.40
N GLY A 454 20.68 13.08 5.87
CA GLY A 454 19.67 12.04 5.97
C GLY A 454 20.10 10.71 5.34
N ALA A 455 20.78 10.75 4.18
CA ALA A 455 21.28 9.55 3.51
C ALA A 455 22.37 8.86 4.33
N VAL A 456 23.32 9.61 4.88
CA VAL A 456 24.37 9.06 5.77
C VAL A 456 23.73 8.46 7.03
N LEU A 457 22.82 9.19 7.67
CA LEU A 457 22.13 8.74 8.88
C LEU A 457 21.34 7.44 8.61
N CYS A 458 20.46 7.42 7.60
CA CYS A 458 19.65 6.24 7.29
C CYS A 458 20.52 5.04 6.84
N SER A 459 21.59 5.27 6.08
CA SER A 459 22.50 4.21 5.65
C SER A 459 23.30 3.65 6.83
N LEU A 460 23.75 4.50 7.76
CA LEU A 460 24.44 4.05 8.96
C LEU A 460 23.52 3.21 9.84
N ILE A 461 22.29 3.69 10.08
CA ILE A 461 21.29 2.92 10.84
C ILE A 461 21.02 1.58 10.16
N LEU A 462 20.85 1.56 8.82
CA LEU A 462 20.63 0.33 8.06
C LEU A 462 21.77 -0.67 8.29
N VAL A 463 23.03 -0.22 8.14
CA VAL A 463 24.20 -1.09 8.30
C VAL A 463 24.29 -1.65 9.73
N VAL A 464 24.10 -0.79 10.73
CA VAL A 464 24.11 -1.21 12.15
C VAL A 464 22.95 -2.18 12.42
N THR A 465 21.74 -1.87 11.96
CA THR A 465 20.55 -2.71 12.13
C THR A 465 20.72 -4.09 11.49
N VAL A 466 21.24 -4.14 10.26
CA VAL A 466 21.52 -5.40 9.57
C VAL A 466 22.57 -6.19 10.33
N TYR A 467 23.66 -5.55 10.75
CA TYR A 467 24.75 -6.21 11.49
C TYR A 467 24.27 -6.80 12.82
N VAL A 468 23.59 -5.98 13.62
CA VAL A 468 23.12 -6.36 14.97
C VAL A 468 22.02 -7.44 14.88
N LYS A 469 21.04 -7.24 14.02
CA LYS A 469 19.86 -8.11 13.93
C LYS A 469 20.02 -9.32 13.02
N PHE A 470 21.14 -9.46 12.31
CA PHE A 470 21.33 -10.54 11.33
C PHE A 470 21.13 -11.92 11.94
N ILE A 471 21.80 -12.20 13.06
CA ILE A 471 21.73 -13.51 13.76
C ILE A 471 20.38 -13.69 14.48
N GLU A 472 19.75 -12.61 14.91
CA GLU A 472 18.47 -12.61 15.61
C GLU A 472 17.25 -12.86 14.69
N GLY A 473 17.47 -13.09 13.38
CA GLY A 473 16.45 -13.37 12.40
C GLY A 473 16.34 -12.34 11.28
N GLY A 474 17.12 -11.25 11.30
CA GLY A 474 17.15 -10.25 10.25
C GLY A 474 17.55 -10.79 8.86
N TRP A 475 18.33 -11.87 8.81
CA TRP A 475 18.65 -12.58 7.57
C TRP A 475 17.41 -13.06 6.82
N LEU A 476 16.34 -13.46 7.55
CA LEU A 476 15.10 -13.91 6.94
C LEU A 476 14.42 -12.80 6.16
N THR A 477 14.41 -11.58 6.71
CA THR A 477 13.88 -10.39 6.03
C THR A 477 14.63 -10.10 4.73
N LEU A 478 15.97 -10.16 4.76
CA LEU A 478 16.78 -9.96 3.57
C LEU A 478 16.52 -11.05 2.52
N LEU A 479 16.34 -12.30 2.97
CA LEU A 479 16.00 -13.42 2.09
C LEU A 479 14.62 -13.23 1.45
N VAL A 480 13.60 -12.88 2.22
CA VAL A 480 12.23 -12.65 1.72
C VAL A 480 12.22 -11.47 0.73
N THR A 481 12.84 -10.34 1.10
CA THR A 481 12.94 -9.16 0.21
C THR A 481 13.73 -9.48 -1.06
N GLY A 482 14.82 -10.24 -0.95
CA GLY A 482 15.62 -10.71 -2.07
C GLY A 482 14.85 -11.68 -2.98
N ALA A 483 14.06 -12.58 -2.41
CA ALA A 483 13.20 -13.50 -3.16
C ALA A 483 12.10 -12.74 -3.92
N CYS A 484 11.44 -11.75 -3.25
CA CYS A 484 10.49 -10.84 -3.90
C CYS A 484 11.15 -10.09 -5.07
N PHE A 485 12.35 -9.54 -4.87
CA PHE A 485 13.11 -8.85 -5.90
C PHE A 485 13.39 -9.77 -7.09
N GLY A 486 13.88 -11.00 -6.84
CA GLY A 486 14.15 -12.00 -7.88
C GLY A 486 12.91 -12.38 -8.67
N LEU A 487 11.78 -12.61 -7.98
CA LEU A 487 10.50 -12.91 -8.62
C LEU A 487 10.02 -11.75 -9.51
N CYS A 488 10.06 -10.53 -9.02
CA CYS A 488 9.67 -9.34 -9.78
C CYS A 488 10.58 -9.12 -11.00
N GLU A 489 11.90 -9.31 -10.87
CA GLU A 489 12.84 -9.23 -12.01
C GLU A 489 12.54 -10.29 -13.07
N LEU A 490 12.14 -11.52 -12.67
CA LEU A 490 11.74 -12.57 -13.61
C LEU A 490 10.45 -12.20 -14.36
N ILE A 491 9.44 -11.66 -13.64
CA ILE A 491 8.18 -11.18 -14.25
C ILE A 491 8.48 -10.05 -15.23
N TYR A 492 9.29 -9.08 -14.83
CA TYR A 492 9.65 -7.95 -15.69
C TYR A 492 10.35 -8.39 -16.99
N ARG A 493 11.33 -9.29 -16.88
CA ARG A 493 12.01 -9.85 -18.05
C ARG A 493 11.05 -10.58 -18.98
N TYR A 494 10.09 -11.29 -18.42
CA TYR A 494 9.05 -11.95 -19.19
C TYR A 494 8.18 -10.94 -19.96
N TYR A 495 7.63 -9.93 -19.28
CA TYR A 495 6.85 -8.88 -19.93
C TYR A 495 7.65 -8.11 -20.97
N GLY A 496 8.92 -7.84 -20.71
CA GLY A 496 9.82 -7.19 -21.67
C GLY A 496 9.95 -7.97 -22.98
N LYS A 497 10.12 -9.32 -22.90
CA LYS A 497 10.16 -10.19 -24.08
C LYS A 497 8.85 -10.18 -24.86
N VAL A 498 7.70 -10.23 -24.17
CA VAL A 498 6.38 -10.17 -24.80
C VAL A 498 6.15 -8.81 -25.46
N SER A 499 6.45 -7.72 -24.76
CA SER A 499 6.32 -6.35 -25.29
C SER A 499 7.19 -6.13 -26.54
N GLN A 500 8.41 -6.65 -26.56
CA GLN A 500 9.29 -6.56 -27.74
C GLN A 500 8.68 -7.25 -28.96
N LYS A 501 8.12 -8.44 -28.77
CA LYS A 501 7.44 -9.17 -29.84
C LYS A 501 6.18 -8.47 -30.35
N LEU A 502 5.41 -7.87 -29.43
CA LEU A 502 4.23 -7.07 -29.81
C LEU A 502 4.61 -5.81 -30.59
N ARG A 503 5.66 -5.09 -30.18
CA ARG A 503 6.14 -3.92 -30.94
C ARG A 503 6.59 -4.26 -32.36
N PHE A 504 7.16 -5.42 -32.54
CA PHE A 504 7.49 -5.91 -33.89
C PHE A 504 6.23 -6.14 -34.72
N LEU A 505 5.18 -6.74 -34.12
CA LEU A 505 3.88 -6.90 -34.76
C LEU A 505 3.23 -5.54 -35.09
N ASP A 506 3.31 -4.57 -34.17
CA ASP A 506 2.82 -3.20 -34.41
C ASP A 506 3.51 -2.53 -35.58
N ALA A 507 4.84 -2.62 -35.66
CA ALA A 507 5.61 -1.99 -36.75
C ALA A 507 5.31 -2.60 -38.13
N VAL A 508 5.12 -3.91 -38.19
CA VAL A 508 4.80 -4.60 -39.48
C VAL A 508 3.38 -4.31 -39.94
N LEU A 509 2.42 -4.20 -39.02
CA LEU A 509 1.00 -4.06 -39.35
C LEU A 509 0.56 -2.60 -39.51
N SER A 510 1.27 -1.62 -38.91
CA SER A 510 0.95 -0.19 -39.08
C SER A 510 1.28 0.37 -40.45
N ASP A 511 2.21 -0.26 -41.19
CA ASP A 511 2.68 0.17 -42.52
C ASP A 511 2.03 -0.61 -43.69
N LEU A 512 0.97 -1.36 -43.42
CA LEU A 512 0.29 -2.11 -44.49
C LEU A 512 -0.44 -1.15 -45.44
N PRO A 513 -0.24 -1.31 -46.77
CA PRO A 513 -0.95 -0.49 -47.76
C PRO A 513 -2.45 -0.81 -47.67
N VAL A 514 -3.25 0.21 -47.42
CA VAL A 514 -4.70 0.09 -47.42
C VAL A 514 -5.17 0.21 -48.87
N MET A 515 -5.62 -0.90 -49.44
CA MET A 515 -6.17 -0.94 -50.79
C MET A 515 -7.70 -0.95 -50.69
N GLY A 516 -8.36 0.14 -51.07
CA GLY A 516 -9.81 0.25 -51.14
C GLY A 516 -10.25 1.67 -51.45
N GLN A 517 -11.48 1.84 -51.96
CA GLN A 517 -12.12 3.15 -51.96
C GLN A 517 -12.69 3.44 -50.60
N PRO A 518 -12.34 4.57 -49.95
CA PRO A 518 -12.83 4.90 -48.62
C PRO A 518 -14.36 4.98 -48.57
N ASN A 519 -14.97 4.40 -47.55
CA ASN A 519 -16.40 4.47 -47.31
C ASN A 519 -16.66 5.19 -45.99
N TYR A 520 -17.31 6.34 -46.04
CA TYR A 520 -17.62 7.19 -44.89
C TYR A 520 -19.12 7.18 -44.53
N THR A 521 -19.89 6.23 -45.09
CA THR A 521 -21.32 6.08 -44.75
C THR A 521 -21.49 5.42 -43.40
N ASP A 522 -22.54 5.80 -42.67
CA ASP A 522 -22.89 5.17 -41.42
C ASP A 522 -23.24 3.69 -41.59
N PRO A 523 -22.94 2.82 -40.61
CA PRO A 523 -23.28 1.41 -40.67
C PRO A 523 -24.80 1.17 -40.80
N ASP A 524 -25.19 0.34 -41.75
CA ASP A 524 -26.58 -0.12 -41.92
C ASP A 524 -26.88 -1.27 -40.94
N PRO A 525 -27.86 -1.12 -40.02
CA PRO A 525 -28.19 -2.10 -39.00
C PRO A 525 -28.57 -3.48 -39.56
N ASP A 526 -29.13 -3.56 -40.75
CA ASP A 526 -29.64 -4.79 -41.36
C ASP A 526 -28.54 -5.64 -42.02
N LEU A 527 -27.38 -5.05 -42.26
CA LEU A 527 -26.27 -5.74 -42.92
C LEU A 527 -25.42 -6.61 -41.96
N PRO A 528 -24.78 -7.69 -42.45
CA PRO A 528 -23.87 -8.50 -41.67
C PRO A 528 -22.76 -7.65 -41.05
N THR A 529 -22.65 -7.72 -39.71
CA THR A 529 -21.81 -6.84 -38.92
C THR A 529 -20.76 -7.64 -38.14
N ALA A 530 -19.50 -7.25 -38.26
CA ALA A 530 -18.41 -7.73 -37.39
C ALA A 530 -18.12 -6.70 -36.30
N ALA A 531 -18.27 -7.08 -35.03
CA ALA A 531 -17.91 -6.22 -33.89
C ALA A 531 -16.60 -6.70 -33.24
N VAL A 532 -15.55 -5.91 -33.32
CA VAL A 532 -14.21 -6.27 -32.83
C VAL A 532 -13.92 -5.58 -31.50
N MET A 533 -13.66 -6.39 -30.48
CA MET A 533 -13.22 -5.89 -29.17
C MET A 533 -11.76 -5.48 -29.26
N VAL A 534 -11.46 -4.22 -28.99
CA VAL A 534 -10.12 -3.64 -29.07
C VAL A 534 -9.75 -2.92 -27.78
N GLY A 535 -8.43 -2.95 -27.44
CA GLY A 535 -7.86 -2.05 -26.44
C GLY A 535 -7.33 -0.78 -27.08
N GLY A 536 -6.15 -0.34 -26.69
CA GLY A 536 -5.46 0.76 -27.40
C GLY A 536 -5.16 0.42 -28.85
N TYR A 537 -4.98 1.44 -29.70
CA TYR A 537 -4.65 1.24 -31.11
C TYR A 537 -3.29 0.55 -31.27
N GLY A 538 -3.25 -0.60 -31.95
CA GLY A 538 -2.05 -1.39 -32.11
C GLY A 538 -2.23 -2.65 -32.96
N GLY A 539 -1.11 -3.36 -33.19
CA GLY A 539 -1.03 -4.52 -34.09
C GLY A 539 -1.93 -5.68 -33.68
N LEU A 540 -2.21 -5.87 -32.39
CA LEU A 540 -3.12 -6.92 -31.93
C LEU A 540 -4.54 -6.72 -32.48
N GLY A 541 -5.08 -5.51 -32.36
CA GLY A 541 -6.41 -5.18 -32.90
C GLY A 541 -6.44 -5.22 -34.44
N ILE A 542 -5.41 -4.65 -35.09
CA ILE A 542 -5.25 -4.68 -36.54
C ILE A 542 -5.21 -6.12 -37.09
N HIS A 543 -4.40 -7.00 -36.45
CA HIS A 543 -4.34 -8.41 -36.83
C HIS A 543 -5.68 -9.11 -36.65
N THR A 544 -6.41 -8.81 -35.58
CA THR A 544 -7.76 -9.37 -35.33
C THR A 544 -8.72 -8.97 -36.44
N ILE A 545 -8.69 -7.69 -36.87
CA ILE A 545 -9.49 -7.16 -38.00
C ILE A 545 -9.18 -7.93 -39.28
N TYR A 546 -7.90 -7.95 -39.66
CA TYR A 546 -7.50 -8.64 -40.91
C TYR A 546 -7.81 -10.13 -40.85
N HIS A 547 -7.66 -10.80 -39.73
CA HIS A 547 -7.99 -12.21 -39.57
C HIS A 547 -9.51 -12.44 -39.73
N ALA A 548 -10.35 -11.60 -39.14
CA ALA A 548 -11.80 -11.66 -39.30
C ALA A 548 -12.20 -11.45 -40.77
N LEU A 549 -11.68 -10.41 -41.42
CA LEU A 549 -12.01 -10.09 -42.81
C LEU A 549 -11.45 -11.09 -43.83
N SER A 550 -10.27 -11.66 -43.59
CA SER A 550 -9.66 -12.67 -44.47
C SER A 550 -10.32 -14.05 -44.34
N THR A 551 -10.86 -14.39 -43.20
CA THR A 551 -11.59 -15.67 -43.00
C THR A 551 -12.97 -15.62 -43.65
N TRP A 552 -13.66 -14.50 -43.55
CA TRP A 552 -15.02 -14.29 -44.11
C TRP A 552 -15.02 -13.21 -45.19
N HIS A 553 -14.33 -13.48 -46.33
CA HIS A 553 -14.17 -12.52 -47.41
C HIS A 553 -15.51 -11.98 -47.92
N GLY A 554 -15.68 -10.66 -47.85
CA GLY A 554 -16.81 -9.96 -48.39
C GLY A 554 -18.17 -10.20 -47.73
N TYR A 555 -18.21 -11.04 -46.69
CA TYR A 555 -19.45 -11.33 -45.93
C TYR A 555 -19.87 -10.14 -45.08
N TYR A 556 -18.99 -9.64 -44.21
CA TYR A 556 -19.28 -8.48 -43.38
C TYR A 556 -19.23 -7.20 -44.18
N LYS A 557 -20.23 -6.31 -43.98
CA LYS A 557 -20.33 -4.99 -44.59
C LYS A 557 -20.04 -3.89 -43.58
N ASN A 558 -20.41 -4.14 -42.33
CA ASN A 558 -20.12 -3.23 -41.23
C ASN A 558 -18.98 -3.78 -40.35
N LEU A 559 -18.12 -2.87 -39.87
CA LEU A 559 -17.07 -3.15 -38.92
C LEU A 559 -17.21 -2.20 -37.74
N ILE A 560 -17.55 -2.76 -36.56
CA ILE A 560 -17.81 -2.01 -35.34
C ILE A 560 -16.67 -2.26 -34.36
N PHE A 561 -16.25 -1.22 -33.65
CA PHE A 561 -15.22 -1.34 -32.61
C PHE A 561 -15.81 -1.12 -31.24
N ILE A 562 -15.46 -2.02 -30.30
CA ILE A 562 -15.90 -1.96 -28.92
C ILE A 562 -14.65 -1.86 -28.02
N SER A 563 -14.61 -0.84 -27.18
CA SER A 563 -13.52 -0.67 -26.22
C SER A 563 -14.01 -0.22 -24.85
N VAL A 564 -13.29 -0.63 -23.81
CA VAL A 564 -13.53 -0.21 -22.43
C VAL A 564 -12.28 0.49 -21.89
N GLY A 565 -12.47 1.72 -21.43
CA GLY A 565 -11.47 2.45 -20.66
C GLY A 565 -11.48 1.94 -19.21
N VAL A 566 -10.48 1.13 -18.84
CA VAL A 566 -10.38 0.57 -17.47
C VAL A 566 -9.70 1.56 -16.54
N ILE A 567 -10.36 1.86 -15.42
CA ILE A 567 -9.83 2.75 -14.38
C ILE A 567 -8.75 2.01 -13.60
N ASP A 568 -7.53 2.60 -13.63
CA ASP A 568 -6.34 2.10 -12.93
C ASP A 568 -6.11 2.92 -11.64
N SER A 569 -5.85 2.23 -10.54
CA SER A 569 -5.60 2.82 -9.23
C SER A 569 -4.40 3.76 -9.16
N GLY A 570 -3.45 3.61 -10.05
CA GLY A 570 -2.23 4.43 -10.08
C GLY A 570 -2.42 5.77 -10.81
N ASN A 571 -3.33 5.85 -11.79
CA ASN A 571 -3.63 7.06 -12.55
C ASN A 571 -4.84 7.81 -12.00
N PHE A 572 -5.67 7.15 -11.22
CA PHE A 572 -6.92 7.70 -10.75
C PHE A 572 -6.70 8.85 -9.74
N LYS A 573 -6.92 10.09 -10.20
CA LYS A 573 -6.76 11.33 -9.42
C LYS A 573 -8.05 12.13 -9.28
N GLY A 574 -9.18 11.58 -9.73
CA GLY A 574 -10.49 12.24 -9.73
C GLY A 574 -11.07 12.43 -11.14
N ALA A 575 -12.05 13.31 -11.28
CA ALA A 575 -12.82 13.52 -12.52
C ALA A 575 -11.95 13.87 -13.73
N SER A 576 -10.90 14.69 -13.58
CA SER A 576 -10.00 15.06 -14.68
C SER A 576 -9.28 13.87 -15.33
N THR A 577 -9.05 12.81 -14.54
CA THR A 577 -8.41 11.58 -15.07
C THR A 577 -9.39 10.72 -15.85
N LEU A 578 -10.68 10.76 -15.49
CA LEU A 578 -11.73 10.10 -16.27
C LEU A 578 -11.86 10.73 -17.65
N GLU A 579 -11.87 12.06 -17.72
CA GLU A 579 -11.93 12.79 -19.01
C GLU A 579 -10.70 12.50 -19.89
N GLU A 580 -9.51 12.39 -19.28
CA GLU A 580 -8.29 12.03 -20.01
C GLU A 580 -8.34 10.59 -20.53
N LEU A 581 -8.83 9.64 -19.73
CA LEU A 581 -9.01 8.24 -20.11
C LEU A 581 -10.06 8.12 -21.23
N GLN A 582 -11.17 8.84 -21.11
CA GLN A 582 -12.20 8.90 -22.14
C GLN A 582 -11.63 9.38 -23.46
N ARG A 583 -10.99 10.54 -23.47
CA ARG A 583 -10.36 11.11 -24.65
C ARG A 583 -9.30 10.20 -25.28
N HIS A 584 -8.52 9.50 -24.46
CA HIS A 584 -7.53 8.54 -24.96
C HIS A 584 -8.19 7.32 -25.62
N THR A 585 -9.26 6.80 -25.03
CA THR A 585 -10.03 5.66 -25.59
C THR A 585 -10.73 6.06 -26.89
N GLU A 586 -11.38 7.21 -26.92
CA GLU A 586 -12.00 7.79 -28.12
C GLU A 586 -11.00 7.97 -29.27
N ASN A 587 -9.83 8.57 -28.98
CA ASN A 587 -8.78 8.75 -29.98
C ASN A 587 -8.25 7.41 -30.53
N SER A 588 -8.18 6.37 -29.70
CA SER A 588 -7.76 5.03 -30.14
C SER A 588 -8.84 4.39 -31.04
N LEU A 589 -10.11 4.54 -30.69
CA LEU A 589 -11.23 4.02 -31.47
C LEU A 589 -11.38 4.72 -32.81
N ASN A 590 -11.23 6.05 -32.83
CA ASN A 590 -11.31 6.85 -34.08
C ASN A 590 -10.26 6.38 -35.10
N LYS A 591 -9.04 6.02 -34.66
CA LYS A 591 -8.02 5.46 -35.58
C LYS A 591 -8.44 4.11 -36.18
N TYR A 592 -9.15 3.26 -35.40
CA TYR A 592 -9.70 2.01 -35.94
C TYR A 592 -10.84 2.25 -36.92
N VAL A 593 -11.74 3.20 -36.61
CA VAL A 593 -12.82 3.59 -37.52
C VAL A 593 -12.25 4.14 -38.85
N GLU A 594 -11.25 5.03 -38.79
CA GLU A 594 -10.57 5.53 -40.00
C GLU A 594 -9.92 4.41 -40.81
N LEU A 595 -9.29 3.42 -40.15
CA LEU A 595 -8.71 2.27 -40.80
C LEU A 595 -9.78 1.44 -41.50
N ALA A 596 -10.91 1.18 -40.88
CA ALA A 596 -12.02 0.42 -41.45
C ALA A 596 -12.64 1.16 -42.66
N GLN A 597 -12.85 2.48 -42.54
CA GLN A 597 -13.36 3.31 -43.63
C GLN A 597 -12.41 3.30 -44.82
N LYS A 598 -11.10 3.37 -44.61
CA LYS A 598 -10.08 3.24 -45.67
C LYS A 598 -10.07 1.85 -46.32
N LEU A 599 -10.50 0.82 -45.59
CA LEU A 599 -10.71 -0.54 -46.14
C LEU A 599 -12.02 -0.68 -46.91
N GLY A 600 -12.81 0.39 -47.03
CA GLY A 600 -14.10 0.42 -47.75
C GLY A 600 -15.28 -0.10 -46.93
N MET A 601 -15.12 -0.26 -45.62
CA MET A 601 -16.17 -0.74 -44.69
C MET A 601 -16.92 0.42 -44.05
N GLN A 602 -18.22 0.24 -43.84
CA GLN A 602 -18.99 1.13 -42.97
C GLN A 602 -18.59 0.85 -41.52
N SER A 603 -18.30 1.91 -40.74
CA SER A 603 -17.72 1.69 -39.41
C SER A 603 -18.14 2.74 -38.39
N THR A 604 -18.35 2.26 -37.17
CA THR A 604 -18.57 3.08 -35.96
C THR A 604 -17.91 2.45 -34.75
N ALA A 605 -17.93 3.14 -33.59
CA ALA A 605 -17.34 2.66 -32.38
C ALA A 605 -18.25 2.87 -31.16
N PHE A 606 -18.16 1.95 -30.19
CA PHE A 606 -18.82 1.99 -28.90
C PHE A 606 -17.80 1.93 -27.79
N MET A 607 -17.98 2.73 -26.74
CA MET A 607 -17.09 2.72 -25.61
C MET A 607 -17.84 2.87 -24.28
N SER A 608 -17.25 2.31 -23.25
CA SER A 608 -17.61 2.56 -21.85
C SER A 608 -16.35 2.81 -21.01
N ILE A 609 -16.53 3.41 -19.84
CA ILE A 609 -15.48 3.54 -18.83
C ILE A 609 -15.96 2.86 -17.57
N GLY A 610 -15.15 1.93 -17.06
CA GLY A 610 -15.49 1.19 -15.86
C GLY A 610 -14.28 0.64 -15.13
N THR A 611 -14.55 -0.07 -14.05
CA THR A 611 -13.53 -0.75 -13.25
C THR A 611 -13.32 -2.20 -13.66
N ASP A 612 -14.33 -2.85 -14.23
CA ASP A 612 -14.27 -4.23 -14.77
C ASP A 612 -14.53 -4.23 -16.28
N ALA A 613 -13.48 -4.58 -17.04
CA ALA A 613 -13.58 -4.64 -18.49
C ALA A 613 -14.60 -5.67 -18.99
N VAL A 614 -14.82 -6.77 -18.26
CA VAL A 614 -15.69 -7.86 -18.69
C VAL A 614 -17.16 -7.48 -18.52
N ASP A 615 -17.50 -6.84 -17.39
CA ASP A 615 -18.86 -6.36 -17.11
C ASP A 615 -19.27 -5.28 -18.10
N GLU A 616 -18.39 -4.29 -18.35
CA GLU A 616 -18.63 -3.22 -19.30
C GLU A 616 -18.72 -3.72 -20.76
N LEU A 617 -17.85 -4.66 -21.15
CA LEU A 617 -17.92 -5.28 -22.48
C LEU A 617 -19.21 -6.05 -22.69
N GLU A 618 -19.70 -6.78 -21.67
CA GLU A 618 -20.97 -7.48 -21.78
C GLU A 618 -22.13 -6.51 -22.00
N HIS A 619 -22.16 -5.39 -21.26
CA HIS A 619 -23.17 -4.35 -21.43
C HIS A 619 -23.13 -3.74 -22.84
N LEU A 620 -21.95 -3.33 -23.32
CA LEU A 620 -21.77 -2.77 -24.66
C LEU A 620 -22.16 -3.78 -25.76
N CYS A 621 -21.82 -5.07 -25.59
CA CYS A 621 -22.21 -6.10 -26.57
C CYS A 621 -23.73 -6.29 -26.65
N ARG A 622 -24.44 -6.16 -25.53
CA ARG A 622 -25.92 -6.20 -25.53
C ARG A 622 -26.49 -4.97 -26.23
N GLU A 623 -25.95 -3.80 -26.02
CA GLU A 623 -26.33 -2.56 -26.70
C GLU A 623 -26.07 -2.64 -28.21
N VAL A 624 -24.90 -3.08 -28.62
CA VAL A 624 -24.55 -3.28 -30.04
C VAL A 624 -25.46 -4.31 -30.70
N LYS A 625 -25.83 -5.40 -29.98
CA LYS A 625 -26.77 -6.41 -30.50
C LYS A 625 -28.18 -5.85 -30.73
N GLN A 626 -28.64 -4.91 -29.89
CA GLN A 626 -29.92 -4.25 -30.07
C GLN A 626 -29.93 -3.35 -31.31
N GLN A 627 -28.82 -2.65 -31.59
CA GLN A 627 -28.68 -1.77 -32.73
C GLN A 627 -28.37 -2.53 -34.05
N PHE A 628 -27.59 -3.61 -33.97
CA PHE A 628 -27.15 -4.42 -35.10
C PHE A 628 -27.55 -5.90 -34.89
N PRO A 629 -28.76 -6.32 -35.27
CA PRO A 629 -29.27 -7.67 -35.03
C PRO A 629 -28.40 -8.79 -35.66
N ASN A 630 -27.71 -8.48 -36.77
CA ASN A 630 -26.86 -9.42 -37.52
C ASN A 630 -25.37 -9.36 -37.12
N VAL A 631 -25.06 -9.03 -35.84
CA VAL A 631 -23.69 -8.88 -35.34
C VAL A 631 -23.09 -10.20 -34.87
N VAL A 632 -21.81 -10.40 -35.19
CA VAL A 632 -20.90 -11.40 -34.59
C VAL A 632 -19.75 -10.67 -33.90
N PHE A 633 -19.47 -11.03 -32.65
CA PHE A 633 -18.41 -10.43 -31.87
C PHE A 633 -17.07 -11.15 -32.10
N PHE A 634 -15.97 -10.39 -32.11
CA PHE A 634 -14.63 -10.90 -32.28
C PHE A 634 -13.71 -10.36 -31.18
N ALA A 635 -12.93 -11.26 -30.56
CA ALA A 635 -11.89 -10.89 -29.61
C ALA A 635 -10.54 -11.48 -30.05
N GLY A 636 -9.46 -10.71 -29.96
CA GLY A 636 -8.11 -11.18 -30.22
C GLY A 636 -7.48 -11.78 -28.97
N GLN A 637 -6.88 -12.97 -29.11
CA GLN A 637 -6.14 -13.63 -28.03
C GLN A 637 -4.70 -13.89 -28.44
N LEU A 638 -3.74 -13.51 -27.56
CA LEU A 638 -2.33 -13.88 -27.75
C LEU A 638 -2.15 -15.38 -27.52
N VAL A 639 -1.56 -16.06 -28.49
CA VAL A 639 -1.29 -17.51 -28.42
C VAL A 639 0.21 -17.74 -28.52
N PHE A 640 0.77 -18.45 -27.55
CA PHE A 640 2.18 -18.84 -27.51
C PHE A 640 2.36 -20.27 -28.00
N GLN A 641 3.46 -20.56 -28.68
CA GLN A 641 3.75 -21.88 -29.27
C GLN A 641 3.81 -22.99 -28.18
N ARG A 642 4.29 -22.66 -26.98
CA ARG A 642 4.28 -23.53 -25.80
C ARG A 642 3.71 -22.74 -24.64
N GLU A 643 2.50 -23.07 -24.24
CA GLU A 643 1.83 -22.40 -23.13
C GLU A 643 2.37 -22.95 -21.81
N GLN A 644 2.98 -22.08 -21.00
CA GLN A 644 3.48 -22.38 -19.66
C GLN A 644 2.43 -21.95 -18.61
N TRP A 645 2.34 -22.65 -17.49
CA TRP A 645 1.37 -22.38 -16.43
C TRP A 645 1.42 -20.93 -15.91
N TYR A 646 2.63 -20.33 -15.81
CA TYR A 646 2.80 -18.95 -15.36
C TYR A 646 2.29 -17.91 -16.38
N GLN A 647 2.23 -18.24 -17.68
CA GLN A 647 1.66 -17.35 -18.70
C GLN A 647 0.17 -17.13 -18.46
N ARG A 648 -0.54 -18.16 -17.99
CA ARG A 648 -1.93 -18.07 -17.60
C ARG A 648 -2.16 -17.15 -16.42
N LEU A 649 -1.19 -17.02 -15.52
CA LEU A 649 -1.24 -16.13 -14.36
C LEU A 649 -0.88 -14.68 -14.74
N LEU A 650 0.06 -14.49 -15.67
CA LEU A 650 0.60 -13.18 -16.03
C LEU A 650 -0.22 -12.46 -17.09
N HIS A 651 -0.91 -13.18 -17.98
CA HIS A 651 -1.74 -12.57 -19.03
C HIS A 651 -3.21 -12.51 -18.63
N ASN A 652 -3.83 -11.39 -19.02
CA ASN A 652 -5.25 -11.18 -18.81
C ASN A 652 -6.06 -12.16 -19.69
N ARG A 653 -7.08 -12.79 -19.11
CA ARG A 653 -8.00 -13.73 -19.76
C ARG A 653 -9.32 -13.07 -20.16
N THR A 654 -9.36 -11.76 -20.34
CA THR A 654 -10.57 -11.01 -20.64
C THR A 654 -11.32 -11.61 -21.82
N ALA A 655 -10.62 -12.02 -22.88
CA ALA A 655 -11.25 -12.65 -24.05
C ALA A 655 -12.02 -13.92 -23.70
N TYR A 656 -11.48 -14.82 -22.88
CA TYR A 656 -12.18 -16.03 -22.45
C TYR A 656 -13.27 -15.76 -21.41
N SER A 657 -13.07 -14.75 -20.57
CA SER A 657 -14.08 -14.39 -19.58
C SER A 657 -15.31 -13.79 -20.25
N ILE A 658 -15.11 -12.92 -21.24
CA ILE A 658 -16.22 -12.33 -21.99
C ILE A 658 -16.90 -13.37 -22.91
N GLU A 659 -16.14 -14.29 -23.53
CA GLU A 659 -16.68 -15.40 -24.32
C GLU A 659 -17.71 -16.21 -23.50
N ARG A 660 -17.34 -16.64 -22.30
CA ARG A 660 -18.24 -17.43 -21.44
C ARG A 660 -19.52 -16.66 -21.09
N ARG A 661 -19.43 -15.34 -20.83
CA ARG A 661 -20.59 -14.51 -20.51
C ARG A 661 -21.50 -14.27 -21.71
N LEU A 662 -20.91 -13.96 -22.87
CA LEU A 662 -21.67 -13.75 -24.10
C LEU A 662 -22.35 -15.03 -24.57
N HIS A 663 -21.69 -16.19 -24.49
CA HIS A 663 -22.31 -17.49 -24.79
C HIS A 663 -23.50 -17.76 -23.86
N TRP A 664 -23.35 -17.46 -22.54
CA TRP A 664 -24.48 -17.57 -21.61
C TRP A 664 -25.63 -16.63 -21.95
N ALA A 665 -25.32 -15.44 -22.46
CA ALA A 665 -26.30 -14.46 -22.96
C ALA A 665 -26.86 -14.76 -24.36
N GLY A 666 -26.46 -15.88 -24.99
CA GLY A 666 -26.90 -16.24 -26.35
C GLY A 666 -26.30 -15.37 -27.45
N LEU A 667 -25.20 -14.68 -27.18
CA LEU A 667 -24.53 -13.79 -28.14
C LEU A 667 -23.34 -14.51 -28.82
N PRO A 668 -23.26 -14.48 -30.17
CA PRO A 668 -22.19 -15.19 -30.90
C PRO A 668 -20.87 -14.41 -30.77
N ILE A 669 -19.81 -15.07 -30.25
CA ILE A 669 -18.46 -14.53 -30.18
C ILE A 669 -17.44 -15.54 -30.71
N MET A 670 -16.40 -15.04 -31.36
CA MET A 670 -15.26 -15.82 -31.84
C MET A 670 -13.93 -15.24 -31.30
N ILE A 671 -13.10 -16.10 -30.71
CA ILE A 671 -11.77 -15.73 -30.29
C ILE A 671 -10.78 -16.04 -31.40
N LEU A 672 -10.12 -14.99 -31.92
CA LEU A 672 -9.13 -15.13 -33.00
C LEU A 672 -7.70 -15.22 -32.42
N PRO A 673 -6.93 -16.28 -32.79
CA PRO A 673 -5.61 -16.47 -32.25
C PRO A 673 -4.59 -15.54 -32.93
N ASN A 674 -3.94 -14.70 -32.14
CA ASN A 674 -2.80 -13.89 -32.56
C ASN A 674 -1.51 -14.59 -32.13
N ARG A 675 -0.80 -15.21 -33.07
CA ARG A 675 0.40 -16.01 -32.79
C ARG A 675 1.59 -15.11 -32.51
N VAL A 676 2.18 -15.28 -31.33
CA VAL A 676 3.44 -14.63 -30.94
C VAL A 676 4.58 -15.62 -31.21
N LYS A 677 5.34 -15.41 -32.31
CA LYS A 677 6.51 -16.23 -32.67
C LYS A 677 7.78 -15.82 -31.93
#